data_5099038be162e0574cc98a5cbdbbd117
#
_entry.id   5099038be162e0574cc98a5cbdbbd117
#
_cell.length_a   1.000
_cell.length_b   1.000
_cell.length_c   1.000
_cell.angle_alpha   90.00
_cell.angle_beta   90.00
_cell.angle_gamma   90.00
#
_symmetry.space_group_name_H-M   'P 1'
#
loop_
_entity.id
_entity.type
_entity.pdbx_description
1 polymer ?
#
loop_
_entity_poly.entity_id
_entity_poly.type
_entity_poly.pdbx_seq_one_letter_code
_entity_poly.pdbx_strand_id
1 'polypeptide(L)'
;MSEEEKVKLEQEEYSADSIQVLEGLEAVRKRPSMYIGDVNTDGLHHLVYEVVDNSIDEALAGYCNHIQVCINEDNSITVRDNGRGIPTAQHAKENKSALEVVLTVLHAGGKFNKDSYKVSGGLHGVGVSCVNALSDKLVAEIYREGKIWRQEFCKGCPQGDVEIMGETDRTGTTITFKPDASIFYVTEFKYDTLATRLRELAYLNKGIRLSLTDKREVDPETNQPRHEVFYSEYGLKEFVEFIDASREKLIENTIDINTEKNGIPIEVALHYNTSFTENVFSYVNNINTKEGGTHLAGFRRGVTQTLKNYADTTGMLSKLKFDISGDDFREGLTAVISVKVQEPQFEGQTKTKLGNTEVGAAVSQAVSAALANYLEEHPKDAKAIVDKVILAATARHAARKARDLVQRKSVLSGSGLPGKLADCADNDPANCEIFLVEGDSAGGSAKQGRDRQFQAILPLRGKILNVEKAMRHRVYESDKIVMIFKALGITPGTEEDSMGVNLDKIRYHKIIIMSDADVDGAHIATLIMTLFFRHMKSVIEQGYLYIATPPLYLVKKGKEQRYCWNEEERLRLIQEWGGGKESSLHIQRYKGLGEMNPEQLWETTMAPEGRTLRQVSIENAAEADRIFSMLMGDDVPPRRQFIEQNATYATIDT
;
A
#
# COMPACT_ATOMS: atom_id res chain seq x y z
N MET A 1 -17.67 51.65 12.81
CA MET A 1 -18.24 50.30 12.74
C MET A 1 -18.81 49.99 14.10
N SER A 2 -20.13 49.98 14.19
CA SER A 2 -20.89 49.84 15.43
C SER A 2 -20.84 48.37 15.92
N GLU A 3 -20.90 48.20 17.23
CA GLU A 3 -20.95 46.88 17.88
C GLU A 3 -22.12 46.01 17.45
N GLU A 4 -23.09 46.54 16.73
CA GLU A 4 -24.24 45.80 16.17
C GLU A 4 -23.93 44.98 14.89
N GLU A 5 -22.81 45.23 14.21
CA GLU A 5 -22.35 44.40 13.07
C GLU A 5 -21.55 43.15 13.49
N LYS A 6 -21.19 43.02 14.76
CA LYS A 6 -20.47 41.86 15.30
C LYS A 6 -21.37 40.73 15.79
N VAL A 7 -22.69 40.89 15.81
CA VAL A 7 -23.63 39.90 16.42
C VAL A 7 -24.50 39.16 15.42
N LYS A 8 -24.27 39.30 14.11
CA LYS A 8 -24.90 38.43 13.09
C LYS A 8 -23.97 37.37 12.49
N LEU A 9 -23.16 36.73 13.26
CA LEU A 9 -22.93 35.31 13.12
C LEU A 9 -24.12 34.62 13.80
N GLU A 10 -25.19 34.45 13.07
CA GLU A 10 -26.25 33.56 13.42
C GLU A 10 -25.61 32.20 13.68
N GLN A 11 -25.44 31.83 14.94
CA GLN A 11 -25.34 30.45 15.35
C GLN A 11 -26.64 29.82 14.82
N GLU A 12 -26.57 29.08 13.71
CA GLU A 12 -27.64 28.17 13.32
C GLU A 12 -27.85 27.27 14.52
N GLU A 13 -28.94 27.51 15.23
CA GLU A 13 -29.32 26.74 16.41
C GLU A 13 -29.44 25.29 15.95
N TYR A 14 -28.63 24.40 16.51
CA TYR A 14 -28.71 22.96 16.22
C TYR A 14 -30.08 22.46 16.63
N SER A 15 -31.01 22.46 15.69
CA SER A 15 -32.40 22.08 15.85
C SER A 15 -32.70 20.75 15.12
N ALA A 16 -33.89 20.19 15.36
CA ALA A 16 -34.32 18.98 14.65
C ALA A 16 -34.33 19.18 13.12
N ASP A 17 -34.56 20.39 12.63
CA ASP A 17 -34.56 20.74 11.21
C ASP A 17 -33.16 20.78 10.60
N SER A 18 -32.10 20.89 11.42
CA SER A 18 -30.72 20.80 10.97
C SER A 18 -30.23 19.36 10.73
N ILE A 19 -31.02 18.35 11.15
CA ILE A 19 -30.72 16.92 10.94
C ILE A 19 -31.15 16.54 9.54
N GLN A 20 -30.16 16.38 8.62
CA GLN A 20 -30.40 15.89 7.27
C GLN A 20 -30.34 14.36 7.24
N VAL A 21 -31.42 13.74 6.77
CA VAL A 21 -31.43 12.31 6.44
C VAL A 21 -31.04 12.15 4.99
N LEU A 22 -29.94 11.46 4.74
CA LEU A 22 -29.47 11.14 3.38
C LEU A 22 -29.93 9.73 3.04
N GLU A 23 -30.65 9.59 1.94
CA GLU A 23 -31.17 8.30 1.49
C GLU A 23 -30.40 7.77 0.27
N GLY A 24 -30.20 6.46 0.22
CA GLY A 24 -29.66 5.76 -0.95
C GLY A 24 -28.31 6.26 -1.43
N LEU A 25 -28.16 6.42 -2.74
CA LEU A 25 -26.88 6.79 -3.39
C LEU A 25 -26.46 8.26 -3.16
N GLU A 26 -27.38 9.13 -2.71
CA GLU A 26 -27.02 10.50 -2.34
C GLU A 26 -26.05 10.54 -1.15
N ALA A 27 -26.24 9.64 -0.18
CA ALA A 27 -25.32 9.49 0.95
C ALA A 27 -23.91 9.15 0.51
N VAL A 28 -23.77 8.27 -0.49
CA VAL A 28 -22.46 7.89 -1.08
C VAL A 28 -21.80 9.11 -1.73
N ARG A 29 -22.53 9.90 -2.51
CA ARG A 29 -21.98 11.07 -3.18
C ARG A 29 -21.57 12.19 -2.21
N LYS A 30 -22.30 12.37 -1.11
CA LYS A 30 -21.96 13.39 -0.08
C LYS A 30 -20.79 12.97 0.82
N ARG A 31 -20.60 11.67 1.06
CA ARG A 31 -19.57 11.12 1.94
C ARG A 31 -18.85 9.93 1.30
N PRO A 32 -18.20 10.13 0.12
CA PRO A 32 -17.59 9.03 -0.64
C PRO A 32 -16.52 8.29 0.18
N SER A 33 -15.73 9.00 0.99
CA SER A 33 -14.65 8.39 1.78
C SER A 33 -15.13 7.36 2.80
N MET A 34 -16.41 7.38 3.22
CA MET A 34 -16.98 6.34 4.08
C MET A 34 -17.10 4.98 3.37
N TYR A 35 -17.17 4.98 2.03
CA TYR A 35 -17.41 3.78 1.22
C TYR A 35 -16.16 3.31 0.47
N ILE A 36 -15.31 4.24 0.01
CA ILE A 36 -14.14 3.95 -0.82
C ILE A 36 -12.80 4.36 -0.18
N GLY A 37 -12.80 4.84 1.08
CA GLY A 37 -11.64 5.24 1.85
C GLY A 37 -11.23 6.69 1.60
N ASP A 38 -10.91 7.08 0.39
CA ASP A 38 -10.58 8.46 0.03
C ASP A 38 -11.16 8.85 -1.36
N VAL A 39 -10.89 10.07 -1.82
CA VAL A 39 -11.27 10.57 -3.16
C VAL A 39 -10.05 10.92 -4.02
N ASN A 40 -8.88 10.43 -3.63
CA ASN A 40 -7.62 10.54 -4.36
C ASN A 40 -7.39 9.30 -5.25
N THR A 41 -6.12 9.02 -5.56
CA THR A 41 -5.71 7.90 -6.41
C THR A 41 -6.19 6.55 -5.87
N ASP A 42 -6.13 6.31 -4.57
CA ASP A 42 -6.48 5.01 -3.97
C ASP A 42 -7.99 4.75 -4.07
N GLY A 43 -8.82 5.72 -3.67
CA GLY A 43 -10.27 5.62 -3.81
C GLY A 43 -10.72 5.53 -5.27
N LEU A 44 -10.02 6.18 -6.21
CA LEU A 44 -10.28 6.04 -7.63
C LEU A 44 -10.08 4.59 -8.11
N HIS A 45 -8.94 3.97 -7.76
CA HIS A 45 -8.63 2.58 -8.13
C HIS A 45 -9.54 1.58 -7.42
N HIS A 46 -10.02 1.92 -6.22
CA HIS A 46 -10.98 1.10 -5.46
C HIS A 46 -12.28 0.86 -6.23
N LEU A 47 -12.73 1.83 -7.05
CA LEU A 47 -13.88 1.61 -7.94
C LEU A 47 -13.67 0.43 -8.90
N VAL A 48 -12.48 0.30 -9.45
CA VAL A 48 -12.12 -0.83 -10.34
C VAL A 48 -12.12 -2.14 -9.54
N TYR A 49 -11.55 -2.12 -8.34
CA TYR A 49 -11.49 -3.30 -7.47
C TYR A 49 -12.88 -3.82 -7.12
N GLU A 50 -13.84 -2.95 -6.80
CA GLU A 50 -15.22 -3.36 -6.51
C GLU A 50 -15.91 -4.07 -7.69
N VAL A 51 -15.64 -3.64 -8.93
CA VAL A 51 -16.19 -4.30 -10.12
C VAL A 51 -15.47 -5.63 -10.40
N VAL A 52 -14.14 -5.65 -10.32
CA VAL A 52 -13.33 -6.86 -10.52
C VAL A 52 -13.63 -7.91 -9.45
N ASP A 53 -13.77 -7.52 -8.19
CA ASP A 53 -14.09 -8.44 -7.08
C ASP A 53 -15.47 -9.11 -7.28
N ASN A 54 -16.42 -8.45 -7.94
CA ASN A 54 -17.68 -9.11 -8.32
C ASN A 54 -17.47 -10.22 -9.37
N SER A 55 -16.59 -10.01 -10.33
CA SER A 55 -16.22 -11.02 -11.31
C SER A 55 -15.42 -12.18 -10.68
N ILE A 56 -14.56 -11.87 -9.71
CA ILE A 56 -13.86 -12.87 -8.89
C ILE A 56 -14.84 -13.69 -8.02
N ASP A 57 -15.89 -13.09 -7.47
CA ASP A 57 -16.92 -13.82 -6.73
C ASP A 57 -17.67 -14.82 -7.64
N GLU A 58 -17.93 -14.47 -8.91
CA GLU A 58 -18.43 -15.41 -9.92
C GLU A 58 -17.44 -16.55 -10.18
N ALA A 59 -16.14 -16.25 -10.17
CA ALA A 59 -15.10 -17.26 -10.34
C ALA A 59 -15.00 -18.19 -9.11
N LEU A 60 -15.09 -17.67 -7.89
CA LEU A 60 -15.15 -18.46 -6.66
C LEU A 60 -16.40 -19.35 -6.60
N ALA A 61 -17.50 -18.91 -7.21
CA ALA A 61 -18.70 -19.71 -7.36
C ALA A 61 -18.59 -20.76 -8.50
N GLY A 62 -17.49 -20.78 -9.26
CA GLY A 62 -17.20 -21.74 -10.33
C GLY A 62 -17.78 -21.40 -11.70
N TYR A 63 -18.28 -20.17 -11.90
CA TYR A 63 -18.97 -19.78 -13.13
C TYR A 63 -18.16 -18.85 -14.04
N CYS A 64 -17.02 -18.33 -13.57
CA CYS A 64 -16.15 -17.43 -14.33
C CYS A 64 -14.72 -17.93 -14.33
N ASN A 65 -14.03 -17.85 -15.47
CA ASN A 65 -12.61 -18.18 -15.61
C ASN A 65 -11.82 -17.15 -16.44
N HIS A 66 -12.47 -16.12 -16.94
CA HIS A 66 -11.82 -15.07 -17.73
C HIS A 66 -12.40 -13.69 -17.40
N ILE A 67 -11.52 -12.80 -16.97
CA ILE A 67 -11.84 -11.42 -16.59
C ILE A 67 -10.93 -10.48 -17.37
N GLN A 68 -11.50 -9.51 -18.03
CA GLN A 68 -10.79 -8.52 -18.84
C GLN A 68 -11.03 -7.12 -18.29
N VAL A 69 -9.95 -6.39 -18.04
CA VAL A 69 -9.98 -4.98 -17.62
C VAL A 69 -9.37 -4.12 -18.72
N CYS A 70 -10.02 -3.04 -19.07
CA CYS A 70 -9.55 -2.13 -20.11
C CYS A 70 -9.63 -0.68 -19.60
N ILE A 71 -8.53 0.05 -19.68
CA ILE A 71 -8.48 1.49 -19.55
C ILE A 71 -8.71 2.06 -20.95
N ASN A 72 -9.82 2.74 -21.16
CA ASN A 72 -10.18 3.28 -22.46
C ASN A 72 -9.47 4.62 -22.73
N GLU A 73 -9.46 5.07 -23.99
CA GLU A 73 -8.81 6.33 -24.42
C GLU A 73 -9.37 7.57 -23.70
N ASP A 74 -10.66 7.56 -23.36
CA ASP A 74 -11.33 8.63 -22.62
C ASP A 74 -11.17 8.51 -21.09
N ASN A 75 -10.28 7.62 -20.65
CA ASN A 75 -10.01 7.31 -19.25
C ASN A 75 -11.21 6.74 -18.47
N SER A 76 -12.16 6.10 -19.18
CA SER A 76 -13.15 5.21 -18.57
C SER A 76 -12.58 3.80 -18.39
N ILE A 77 -13.16 3.01 -17.50
CA ILE A 77 -12.80 1.61 -17.28
C ILE A 77 -13.91 0.71 -17.81
N THR A 78 -13.50 -0.35 -18.50
CA THR A 78 -14.37 -1.47 -18.85
C THR A 78 -13.88 -2.73 -18.17
N VAL A 79 -14.73 -3.38 -17.37
CA VAL A 79 -14.50 -4.70 -16.79
C VAL A 79 -15.49 -5.68 -17.41
N ARG A 80 -14.99 -6.77 -17.93
CA ARG A 80 -15.78 -7.83 -18.56
C ARG A 80 -15.43 -9.19 -17.97
N ASP A 81 -16.45 -9.97 -17.65
CA ASP A 81 -16.31 -11.37 -17.24
C ASP A 81 -17.14 -12.31 -18.14
N ASN A 82 -16.90 -13.60 -17.99
CA ASN A 82 -17.68 -14.66 -18.63
C ASN A 82 -18.51 -15.47 -17.61
N GLY A 83 -18.94 -14.84 -16.51
CA GLY A 83 -19.78 -15.42 -15.48
C GLY A 83 -21.23 -15.65 -15.94
N ARG A 84 -22.14 -15.82 -14.97
CA ARG A 84 -23.58 -16.07 -15.25
C ARG A 84 -24.32 -14.83 -15.77
N GLY A 85 -23.78 -13.64 -15.57
CA GLY A 85 -24.47 -12.36 -15.80
C GLY A 85 -25.45 -12.02 -14.67
N ILE A 86 -25.53 -10.73 -14.34
CA ILE A 86 -26.48 -10.21 -13.34
C ILE A 86 -27.91 -10.52 -13.80
N PRO A 87 -28.83 -10.97 -12.90
CA PRO A 87 -30.23 -11.18 -13.26
C PRO A 87 -30.88 -9.89 -13.77
N THR A 88 -31.69 -10.00 -14.84
CA THR A 88 -32.38 -8.86 -15.47
C THR A 88 -33.88 -8.87 -15.31
N ALA A 89 -34.44 -9.99 -14.75
CA ALA A 89 -35.86 -10.10 -14.46
C ALA A 89 -36.32 -9.06 -13.41
N GLN A 90 -37.61 -8.77 -13.42
CA GLN A 90 -38.20 -7.81 -12.50
C GLN A 90 -38.15 -8.31 -11.05
N HIS A 91 -37.65 -7.46 -10.14
CA HIS A 91 -37.58 -7.79 -8.71
C HIS A 91 -38.96 -7.57 -8.05
N ALA A 92 -39.46 -8.61 -7.40
CA ALA A 92 -40.85 -8.68 -6.94
C ALA A 92 -41.24 -7.57 -5.90
N LYS A 93 -40.29 -7.05 -5.12
CA LYS A 93 -40.56 -6.04 -4.10
C LYS A 93 -40.29 -4.61 -4.58
N GLU A 94 -39.28 -4.41 -5.43
CA GLU A 94 -38.81 -3.07 -5.82
C GLU A 94 -39.48 -2.57 -7.10
N ASN A 95 -40.22 -3.42 -7.80
CA ASN A 95 -40.87 -3.13 -9.08
C ASN A 95 -39.92 -2.56 -10.15
N LYS A 96 -38.62 -2.96 -10.07
CA LYS A 96 -37.52 -2.61 -10.95
C LYS A 96 -36.82 -3.87 -11.43
N SER A 97 -36.01 -3.78 -12.50
CA SER A 97 -35.15 -4.92 -12.88
C SER A 97 -34.17 -5.26 -11.76
N ALA A 98 -33.82 -6.53 -11.59
CA ALA A 98 -32.81 -6.91 -10.61
C ALA A 98 -31.44 -6.24 -10.89
N LEU A 99 -31.12 -5.99 -12.17
CA LEU A 99 -29.94 -5.21 -12.58
C LEU A 99 -29.99 -3.79 -11.99
N GLU A 100 -31.11 -3.08 -12.16
CA GLU A 100 -31.27 -1.73 -11.62
C GLU A 100 -31.20 -1.75 -10.08
N VAL A 101 -31.84 -2.70 -9.42
CA VAL A 101 -31.80 -2.83 -7.95
C VAL A 101 -30.36 -2.98 -7.46
N VAL A 102 -29.54 -3.86 -8.06
CA VAL A 102 -28.14 -4.09 -7.67
C VAL A 102 -27.29 -2.83 -7.88
N LEU A 103 -27.59 -2.02 -8.89
CA LEU A 103 -26.80 -0.82 -9.21
C LEU A 103 -27.29 0.45 -8.49
N THR A 104 -28.54 0.48 -7.97
CA THR A 104 -29.11 1.71 -7.41
C THR A 104 -29.52 1.62 -5.93
N VAL A 105 -29.62 0.41 -5.38
CA VAL A 105 -30.06 0.20 -3.99
C VAL A 105 -28.88 -0.27 -3.16
N LEU A 106 -28.57 0.44 -2.07
CA LEU A 106 -27.56 0.00 -1.10
C LEU A 106 -28.08 -1.24 -0.35
N HIS A 107 -27.15 -2.12 0.00
CA HIS A 107 -27.45 -3.38 0.69
C HIS A 107 -28.37 -4.32 -0.10
N ALA A 108 -28.30 -4.26 -1.43
CA ALA A 108 -28.99 -5.18 -2.33
C ALA A 108 -27.97 -6.07 -3.04
N GLY A 109 -28.29 -7.36 -3.20
CA GLY A 109 -27.44 -8.28 -3.95
C GLY A 109 -27.71 -9.74 -3.65
N GLY A 110 -27.36 -10.62 -4.61
CA GLY A 110 -27.51 -12.08 -4.50
C GLY A 110 -26.57 -12.74 -3.49
N LYS A 111 -25.55 -12.03 -3.01
CA LYS A 111 -24.54 -12.54 -2.07
C LYS A 111 -25.04 -12.70 -0.63
N PHE A 112 -26.21 -12.16 -0.30
CA PHE A 112 -26.90 -12.44 0.96
C PHE A 112 -27.55 -13.83 1.01
N ASN A 113 -27.70 -14.48 -0.15
CA ASN A 113 -28.20 -15.85 -0.24
C ASN A 113 -27.02 -16.84 -0.33
N LYS A 114 -26.82 -17.64 0.73
CA LYS A 114 -25.74 -18.63 0.85
C LYS A 114 -25.82 -19.76 -0.19
N ASP A 115 -27.01 -20.02 -0.73
CA ASP A 115 -27.18 -21.03 -1.79
C ASP A 115 -26.57 -20.57 -3.11
N SER A 116 -26.51 -19.27 -3.35
CA SER A 116 -25.97 -18.66 -4.57
C SER A 116 -24.46 -18.43 -4.51
N TYR A 117 -23.94 -18.06 -3.33
CA TYR A 117 -22.52 -17.80 -3.08
C TYR A 117 -22.12 -18.34 -1.70
N LYS A 118 -21.40 -19.47 -1.67
CA LYS A 118 -20.89 -20.05 -0.41
C LYS A 118 -19.80 -19.20 0.24
N VAL A 119 -18.99 -18.57 -0.60
CA VAL A 119 -17.89 -17.66 -0.20
C VAL A 119 -17.92 -16.47 -1.15
N SER A 120 -17.79 -15.26 -0.62
CA SER A 120 -17.66 -14.04 -1.42
C SER A 120 -16.80 -13.01 -0.71
N GLY A 121 -16.11 -12.15 -1.46
CA GLY A 121 -15.42 -10.97 -0.95
C GLY A 121 -16.39 -9.81 -0.68
N GLY A 122 -17.43 -9.69 -1.51
CA GLY A 122 -18.49 -8.68 -1.38
C GLY A 122 -19.52 -9.06 -0.33
N LEU A 123 -19.44 -8.48 0.87
CA LEU A 123 -20.30 -8.83 2.01
C LEU A 123 -21.46 -7.86 2.22
N HIS A 124 -21.32 -6.60 1.86
CA HIS A 124 -22.22 -5.53 2.25
C HIS A 124 -23.26 -5.16 1.18
N GLY A 125 -23.11 -5.65 -0.06
CA GLY A 125 -24.02 -5.33 -1.17
C GLY A 125 -24.04 -3.85 -1.54
N VAL A 126 -22.88 -3.17 -1.42
CA VAL A 126 -22.77 -1.73 -1.70
C VAL A 126 -21.74 -1.39 -2.77
N GLY A 127 -20.82 -2.29 -3.13
CA GLY A 127 -19.65 -1.99 -3.96
C GLY A 127 -20.03 -1.41 -5.32
N VAL A 128 -20.75 -2.16 -6.15
CA VAL A 128 -21.10 -1.71 -7.50
C VAL A 128 -22.09 -0.54 -7.52
N SER A 129 -22.95 -0.42 -6.52
CA SER A 129 -23.83 0.75 -6.37
C SER A 129 -23.06 2.02 -5.97
N CYS A 130 -21.98 1.87 -5.19
CA CYS A 130 -21.02 2.96 -4.95
C CYS A 130 -20.28 3.37 -6.23
N VAL A 131 -19.81 2.42 -7.04
CA VAL A 131 -19.21 2.72 -8.35
C VAL A 131 -20.18 3.52 -9.22
N ASN A 132 -21.45 3.10 -9.29
CA ASN A 132 -22.47 3.80 -10.03
C ASN A 132 -22.70 5.23 -9.50
N ALA A 133 -22.85 5.38 -8.18
CA ALA A 133 -23.06 6.69 -7.55
C ALA A 133 -21.91 7.67 -7.81
N LEU A 134 -20.67 7.18 -7.86
CA LEU A 134 -19.46 7.97 -7.99
C LEU A 134 -18.96 8.11 -9.45
N SER A 135 -19.74 7.61 -10.41
CA SER A 135 -19.47 7.72 -11.85
C SER A 135 -20.33 8.78 -12.52
N ASP A 136 -19.72 9.57 -13.39
CA ASP A 136 -20.46 10.49 -14.28
C ASP A 136 -21.31 9.70 -15.26
N LYS A 137 -20.79 8.59 -15.78
CA LYS A 137 -21.51 7.64 -16.62
C LYS A 137 -21.15 6.20 -16.25
N LEU A 138 -22.15 5.33 -16.17
CA LEU A 138 -21.99 3.89 -16.07
C LEU A 138 -22.90 3.19 -17.08
N VAL A 139 -22.36 2.19 -17.78
CA VAL A 139 -23.09 1.33 -18.71
C VAL A 139 -22.91 -0.11 -18.27
N ALA A 140 -24.02 -0.80 -18.05
CA ALA A 140 -24.05 -2.24 -17.75
C ALA A 140 -24.60 -3.00 -18.96
N GLU A 141 -23.82 -3.94 -19.48
CA GLU A 141 -24.23 -4.89 -20.51
C GLU A 141 -24.17 -6.30 -19.95
N ILE A 142 -25.31 -6.98 -19.98
CA ILE A 142 -25.48 -8.31 -19.40
C ILE A 142 -25.78 -9.32 -20.51
N TYR A 143 -24.99 -10.37 -20.55
CA TYR A 143 -25.13 -11.49 -21.49
C TYR A 143 -25.76 -12.66 -20.74
N ARG A 144 -27.08 -12.83 -20.89
CA ARG A 144 -27.83 -13.81 -20.13
C ARG A 144 -29.09 -14.26 -20.87
N GLU A 145 -29.42 -15.52 -20.74
CA GLU A 145 -30.64 -16.12 -21.31
C GLU A 145 -30.79 -15.92 -22.83
N GLY A 146 -29.65 -16.01 -23.54
CA GLY A 146 -29.59 -15.85 -24.99
C GLY A 146 -29.72 -14.39 -25.47
N LYS A 147 -29.72 -13.43 -24.58
CA LYS A 147 -29.94 -12.00 -24.91
C LYS A 147 -28.84 -11.10 -24.36
N ILE A 148 -28.65 -9.97 -25.03
CA ILE A 148 -27.81 -8.86 -24.56
C ILE A 148 -28.73 -7.80 -23.98
N TRP A 149 -28.59 -7.58 -22.68
CA TRP A 149 -29.33 -6.56 -21.94
C TRP A 149 -28.43 -5.39 -21.68
N ARG A 150 -28.95 -4.16 -21.78
CA ARG A 150 -28.19 -2.94 -21.52
C ARG A 150 -29.01 -1.94 -20.72
N GLN A 151 -28.33 -1.27 -19.78
CA GLN A 151 -28.88 -0.14 -19.04
C GLN A 151 -27.78 0.88 -18.79
N GLU A 152 -28.13 2.16 -18.92
CA GLU A 152 -27.21 3.28 -18.69
C GLU A 152 -27.60 4.06 -17.44
N PHE A 153 -26.57 4.58 -16.76
CA PHE A 153 -26.72 5.37 -15.54
C PHE A 153 -25.85 6.62 -15.61
N CYS A 154 -26.32 7.69 -14.95
CA CYS A 154 -25.58 8.92 -14.76
C CYS A 154 -25.65 9.29 -13.28
N LYS A 155 -24.49 9.37 -12.62
CA LYS A 155 -24.38 9.74 -11.19
C LYS A 155 -25.30 8.93 -10.28
N GLY A 156 -25.39 7.64 -10.55
CA GLY A 156 -26.26 6.70 -9.79
C GLY A 156 -27.70 6.62 -10.28
N CYS A 157 -28.15 7.52 -11.16
CA CYS A 157 -29.54 7.55 -11.64
C CYS A 157 -29.67 6.81 -12.98
N PRO A 158 -30.65 5.88 -13.13
CA PRO A 158 -30.92 5.22 -14.39
C PRO A 158 -31.39 6.24 -15.45
N GLN A 159 -30.92 6.08 -16.69
CA GLN A 159 -31.29 6.95 -17.82
C GLN A 159 -32.44 6.38 -18.66
N GLY A 160 -32.90 5.20 -18.32
CA GLY A 160 -33.99 4.47 -18.95
C GLY A 160 -34.14 3.09 -18.34
N ASP A 161 -35.16 2.36 -18.78
CA ASP A 161 -35.34 0.95 -18.41
C ASP A 161 -34.26 0.06 -19.04
N VAL A 162 -34.13 -1.17 -18.56
CA VAL A 162 -33.25 -2.16 -19.17
C VAL A 162 -33.77 -2.55 -20.56
N GLU A 163 -32.91 -2.44 -21.58
CA GLU A 163 -33.22 -2.72 -22.97
C GLU A 163 -32.54 -3.97 -23.49
N ILE A 164 -33.18 -4.66 -24.45
CA ILE A 164 -32.60 -5.80 -25.16
C ILE A 164 -31.95 -5.27 -26.44
N MET A 165 -30.60 -5.43 -26.53
CA MET A 165 -29.81 -4.96 -27.66
C MET A 165 -29.65 -5.99 -28.78
N GLY A 166 -29.88 -7.27 -28.48
CA GLY A 166 -29.70 -8.36 -29.43
C GLY A 166 -29.67 -9.73 -28.78
N GLU A 167 -29.32 -10.75 -29.59
CA GLU A 167 -29.14 -12.13 -29.15
C GLU A 167 -27.66 -12.47 -28.99
N THR A 168 -27.34 -13.45 -28.14
CA THR A 168 -25.97 -13.88 -27.86
C THR A 168 -25.93 -15.32 -27.34
N ASP A 169 -24.90 -16.07 -27.71
CA ASP A 169 -24.58 -17.39 -27.12
C ASP A 169 -23.67 -17.27 -25.88
N ARG A 170 -23.22 -16.06 -25.55
CA ARG A 170 -22.31 -15.83 -24.42
C ARG A 170 -23.09 -15.58 -23.14
N THR A 171 -22.40 -15.84 -22.01
CA THR A 171 -22.83 -15.38 -20.69
C THR A 171 -21.78 -14.43 -20.12
N GLY A 172 -22.17 -13.57 -19.18
CA GLY A 172 -21.25 -12.67 -18.48
C GLY A 172 -21.81 -11.30 -18.21
N THR A 173 -20.94 -10.48 -17.62
CA THR A 173 -21.23 -9.07 -17.30
C THR A 173 -20.15 -8.19 -17.89
N THR A 174 -20.53 -7.04 -18.44
CA THR A 174 -19.63 -5.98 -18.83
C THR A 174 -20.08 -4.67 -18.18
N ILE A 175 -19.24 -4.10 -17.35
CA ILE A 175 -19.46 -2.79 -16.71
C ILE A 175 -18.44 -1.82 -17.28
N THR A 176 -18.92 -0.74 -17.87
CA THR A 176 -18.09 0.40 -18.29
C THR A 176 -18.47 1.61 -17.47
N PHE A 177 -17.51 2.25 -16.81
CA PHE A 177 -17.79 3.43 -16.00
C PHE A 177 -16.72 4.51 -16.16
N LYS A 178 -17.14 5.76 -16.00
CA LYS A 178 -16.27 6.94 -16.00
C LYS A 178 -16.43 7.67 -14.68
N PRO A 179 -15.35 7.85 -13.88
CA PRO A 179 -15.41 8.54 -12.60
C PRO A 179 -15.93 9.98 -12.73
N ASP A 180 -16.68 10.45 -11.74
CA ASP A 180 -17.18 11.83 -11.69
C ASP A 180 -16.08 12.79 -11.22
N ALA A 181 -15.57 13.63 -12.14
CA ALA A 181 -14.54 14.63 -11.87
C ALA A 181 -14.96 15.71 -10.85
N SER A 182 -16.25 15.81 -10.51
CA SER A 182 -16.71 16.71 -9.44
C SER A 182 -16.49 16.14 -8.03
N ILE A 183 -16.14 14.85 -7.91
CA ILE A 183 -15.92 14.14 -6.64
C ILE A 183 -14.43 13.83 -6.47
N PHE A 184 -13.79 13.30 -7.52
CA PHE A 184 -12.39 12.87 -7.46
C PHE A 184 -11.44 14.02 -7.81
N TYR A 185 -10.39 14.23 -7.00
CA TYR A 185 -9.32 15.18 -7.30
C TYR A 185 -8.42 14.71 -8.45
N VAL A 186 -8.31 13.38 -8.63
CA VAL A 186 -7.58 12.72 -9.72
C VAL A 186 -8.53 11.74 -10.38
N THR A 187 -8.62 11.77 -11.72
CA THR A 187 -9.47 10.86 -12.50
C THR A 187 -8.66 9.97 -13.44
N GLU A 188 -7.35 10.05 -13.39
CA GLU A 188 -6.46 9.26 -14.24
C GLU A 188 -6.07 7.93 -13.55
N PHE A 189 -6.40 6.81 -14.21
CA PHE A 189 -6.05 5.49 -13.72
C PHE A 189 -4.59 5.16 -14.03
N LYS A 190 -3.89 4.59 -13.05
CA LYS A 190 -2.51 4.12 -13.21
C LYS A 190 -2.50 2.64 -13.60
N TYR A 191 -1.87 2.35 -14.75
CA TYR A 191 -1.75 0.98 -15.26
C TYR A 191 -1.09 0.05 -14.23
N ASP A 192 0.05 0.46 -13.67
CA ASP A 192 0.86 -0.39 -12.80
C ASP A 192 0.15 -0.75 -11.49
N THR A 193 -0.66 0.16 -10.95
CA THR A 193 -1.51 -0.10 -9.77
C THR A 193 -2.54 -1.19 -10.07
N LEU A 194 -3.22 -1.11 -11.21
CA LEU A 194 -4.18 -2.13 -11.62
C LEU A 194 -3.50 -3.47 -11.97
N ALA A 195 -2.37 -3.43 -12.69
CA ALA A 195 -1.59 -4.62 -13.06
C ALA A 195 -1.15 -5.39 -11.81
N THR A 196 -0.67 -4.68 -10.78
CA THR A 196 -0.26 -5.27 -9.50
C THR A 196 -1.43 -6.00 -8.83
N ARG A 197 -2.59 -5.37 -8.75
CA ARG A 197 -3.79 -6.00 -8.15
C ARG A 197 -4.29 -7.19 -8.94
N LEU A 198 -4.32 -7.13 -10.27
CA LEU A 198 -4.75 -8.24 -11.11
C LEU A 198 -3.77 -9.43 -11.03
N ARG A 199 -2.48 -9.18 -10.94
CA ARG A 199 -1.45 -10.21 -10.73
C ARG A 199 -1.65 -10.91 -9.38
N GLU A 200 -1.88 -10.16 -8.32
CA GLU A 200 -2.19 -10.69 -6.99
C GLU A 200 -3.45 -11.59 -7.02
N LEU A 201 -4.52 -11.12 -7.67
CA LEU A 201 -5.76 -11.90 -7.82
C LEU A 201 -5.57 -13.17 -8.64
N ALA A 202 -4.69 -13.17 -9.66
CA ALA A 202 -4.36 -14.38 -10.42
C ALA A 202 -3.67 -15.44 -9.55
N TYR A 203 -2.75 -15.03 -8.67
CA TYR A 203 -2.12 -15.94 -7.72
C TYR A 203 -3.08 -16.48 -6.65
N LEU A 204 -4.00 -15.64 -6.16
CA LEU A 204 -5.00 -16.03 -5.16
C LEU A 204 -6.09 -16.96 -5.73
N ASN A 205 -6.25 -17.00 -7.06
CA ASN A 205 -7.30 -17.73 -7.73
C ASN A 205 -6.72 -18.52 -8.92
N LYS A 206 -5.98 -19.59 -8.62
CA LYS A 206 -5.33 -20.42 -9.64
C LYS A 206 -6.27 -20.85 -10.74
N GLY A 207 -5.79 -20.80 -11.98
CA GLY A 207 -6.55 -21.21 -13.16
C GLY A 207 -7.48 -20.15 -13.74
N ILE A 208 -7.61 -18.97 -13.11
CA ILE A 208 -8.35 -17.84 -13.65
C ILE A 208 -7.42 -16.99 -14.50
N ARG A 209 -7.88 -16.60 -15.69
CA ARG A 209 -7.18 -15.68 -16.59
C ARG A 209 -7.69 -14.27 -16.39
N LEU A 210 -6.83 -13.35 -15.97
CA LEU A 210 -7.11 -11.92 -15.95
C LEU A 210 -6.28 -11.23 -17.02
N SER A 211 -6.78 -10.15 -17.59
CA SER A 211 -6.00 -9.32 -18.52
C SER A 211 -6.25 -7.84 -18.31
N LEU A 212 -5.22 -7.04 -18.55
CA LEU A 212 -5.28 -5.58 -18.52
C LEU A 212 -4.82 -5.02 -19.85
N THR A 213 -5.64 -4.14 -20.41
CA THR A 213 -5.32 -3.41 -21.65
C THR A 213 -5.39 -1.92 -21.38
N ASP A 214 -4.39 -1.15 -21.79
CA ASP A 214 -4.42 0.32 -21.76
C ASP A 214 -4.45 0.86 -23.20
N LYS A 215 -5.60 1.40 -23.59
CA LYS A 215 -5.78 1.97 -24.93
C LYS A 215 -5.23 3.39 -25.08
N ARG A 216 -4.82 4.02 -23.99
CA ARG A 216 -4.21 5.36 -23.99
C ARG A 216 -2.76 5.31 -24.47
N GLU A 217 -2.09 4.19 -24.21
CA GLU A 217 -0.69 3.93 -24.59
C GLU A 217 -0.65 2.93 -25.74
N VAL A 218 -0.23 3.38 -26.90
CA VAL A 218 -0.04 2.54 -28.08
C VAL A 218 1.45 2.44 -28.36
N ASP A 219 1.96 1.24 -28.44
CA ASP A 219 3.34 0.97 -28.82
C ASP A 219 3.61 1.48 -30.25
N PRO A 220 4.55 2.40 -30.46
CA PRO A 220 4.84 2.98 -31.76
C PRO A 220 5.31 1.96 -32.82
N GLU A 221 5.93 0.85 -32.41
CA GLU A 221 6.48 -0.16 -33.32
C GLU A 221 5.43 -1.18 -33.74
N THR A 222 4.59 -1.63 -32.80
CA THR A 222 3.57 -2.67 -33.04
C THR A 222 2.21 -2.12 -33.36
N ASN A 223 1.95 -0.83 -33.10
CA ASN A 223 0.67 -0.16 -33.15
C ASN A 223 -0.44 -0.89 -32.36
N GLN A 224 -0.03 -1.55 -31.26
CA GLN A 224 -0.94 -2.24 -30.34
C GLN A 224 -0.96 -1.55 -28.97
N PRO A 225 -2.12 -1.56 -28.27
CA PRO A 225 -2.20 -1.02 -26.92
C PRO A 225 -1.39 -1.88 -25.94
N ARG A 226 -0.89 -1.26 -24.88
CA ARG A 226 -0.23 -1.98 -23.79
C ARG A 226 -1.16 -3.05 -23.23
N HIS A 227 -0.73 -4.31 -23.26
CA HIS A 227 -1.57 -5.45 -22.87
C HIS A 227 -0.75 -6.48 -22.07
N GLU A 228 -1.29 -6.92 -20.94
CA GLU A 228 -0.69 -7.96 -20.10
C GLU A 228 -1.75 -8.97 -19.67
N VAL A 229 -1.35 -10.26 -19.60
CA VAL A 229 -2.19 -11.36 -19.13
C VAL A 229 -1.61 -11.91 -17.84
N PHE A 230 -2.44 -12.01 -16.82
CA PHE A 230 -2.12 -12.56 -15.51
C PHE A 230 -2.80 -13.92 -15.36
N TYR A 231 -2.00 -14.94 -15.12
CA TYR A 231 -2.45 -16.32 -14.97
C TYR A 231 -1.48 -17.07 -14.08
N SER A 232 -1.97 -17.88 -13.16
CA SER A 232 -1.18 -18.76 -12.32
C SER A 232 -1.73 -20.18 -12.34
N GLU A 233 -0.87 -21.15 -12.54
CA GLU A 233 -1.20 -22.57 -12.49
C GLU A 233 -1.07 -23.13 -11.07
N TYR A 234 -0.08 -22.65 -10.32
CA TYR A 234 0.24 -23.17 -8.98
C TYR A 234 -0.17 -22.23 -7.84
N GLY A 235 -0.79 -21.08 -8.13
CA GLY A 235 -1.42 -20.21 -7.16
C GLY A 235 -0.43 -19.59 -6.14
N LEU A 236 -0.67 -19.83 -4.85
CA LEU A 236 0.13 -19.21 -3.77
C LEU A 236 1.60 -19.62 -3.81
N LYS A 237 1.93 -20.79 -4.34
CA LYS A 237 3.33 -21.20 -4.51
C LYS A 237 4.07 -20.24 -5.43
N GLU A 238 3.50 -19.95 -6.61
CA GLU A 238 4.09 -18.97 -7.55
C GLU A 238 4.11 -17.57 -6.95
N PHE A 239 3.13 -17.24 -6.11
CA PHE A 239 3.10 -15.92 -5.45
C PHE A 239 4.28 -15.75 -4.47
N VAL A 240 4.57 -16.75 -3.63
CA VAL A 240 5.73 -16.74 -2.75
C VAL A 240 7.03 -16.68 -3.54
N GLU A 241 7.14 -17.44 -4.62
CA GLU A 241 8.30 -17.42 -5.52
C GLU A 241 8.48 -16.07 -6.20
N PHE A 242 7.39 -15.41 -6.59
CA PHE A 242 7.42 -14.04 -7.13
C PHE A 242 7.89 -13.01 -6.09
N ILE A 243 7.42 -13.09 -4.85
CA ILE A 243 7.84 -12.21 -3.75
C ILE A 243 9.32 -12.41 -3.44
N ASP A 244 9.79 -13.65 -3.41
CA ASP A 244 11.17 -14.02 -3.07
C ASP A 244 12.13 -14.03 -4.27
N ALA A 245 11.69 -13.62 -5.45
CA ALA A 245 12.50 -13.69 -6.68
C ALA A 245 13.86 -12.97 -6.58
N SER A 246 13.99 -11.99 -5.68
CA SER A 246 15.22 -11.22 -5.44
C SER A 246 15.98 -11.65 -4.18
N ARG A 247 15.63 -12.79 -3.56
CA ARG A 247 16.25 -13.28 -2.33
C ARG A 247 16.90 -14.64 -2.54
N GLU A 248 18.02 -14.85 -1.85
CA GLU A 248 18.66 -16.14 -1.84
C GLU A 248 17.83 -17.15 -1.03
N LYS A 249 17.48 -18.26 -1.66
CA LYS A 249 16.71 -19.34 -1.04
C LYS A 249 17.51 -20.08 0.02
N LEU A 250 16.91 -20.35 1.17
CA LEU A 250 17.48 -21.18 2.24
C LEU A 250 17.11 -22.66 2.05
N ILE A 251 15.91 -22.91 1.56
CA ILE A 251 15.38 -24.23 1.21
C ILE A 251 15.01 -24.23 -0.29
N GLU A 252 15.09 -25.40 -0.93
CA GLU A 252 14.94 -25.49 -2.38
C GLU A 252 13.47 -25.36 -2.81
N ASN A 253 12.56 -25.97 -2.05
CA ASN A 253 11.15 -26.05 -2.39
C ASN A 253 10.30 -25.11 -1.52
N THR A 254 9.30 -24.50 -2.13
CA THR A 254 8.23 -23.80 -1.40
C THR A 254 7.30 -24.83 -0.76
N ILE A 255 7.03 -24.70 0.52
CA ILE A 255 6.10 -25.55 1.26
C ILE A 255 4.69 -25.08 0.94
N ASP A 256 3.87 -25.94 0.36
CA ASP A 256 2.51 -25.67 -0.04
C ASP A 256 1.52 -26.50 0.81
N ILE A 257 0.56 -25.83 1.42
CA ILE A 257 -0.47 -26.39 2.29
C ILE A 257 -1.82 -26.04 1.70
N ASN A 258 -2.54 -27.04 1.24
CA ASN A 258 -3.90 -26.91 0.75
C ASN A 258 -4.79 -27.92 1.49
N THR A 259 -5.63 -27.43 2.40
CA THR A 259 -6.43 -28.29 3.27
C THR A 259 -7.71 -27.59 3.71
N GLU A 260 -8.64 -28.37 4.25
CA GLU A 260 -9.84 -27.86 4.89
C GLU A 260 -9.88 -28.29 6.36
N LYS A 261 -10.16 -27.35 7.26
CA LYS A 261 -10.34 -27.60 8.68
C LYS A 261 -11.61 -26.90 9.19
N ASN A 262 -12.47 -27.68 9.85
CA ASN A 262 -13.74 -27.17 10.40
C ASN A 262 -14.62 -26.47 9.35
N GLY A 263 -14.63 -26.95 8.09
CA GLY A 263 -15.36 -26.33 7.00
C GLY A 263 -14.72 -25.05 6.43
N ILE A 264 -13.48 -24.73 6.83
CA ILE A 264 -12.73 -23.56 6.37
C ILE A 264 -11.64 -24.04 5.40
N PRO A 265 -11.70 -23.74 4.11
CA PRO A 265 -10.61 -23.93 3.17
C PRO A 265 -9.42 -23.02 3.55
N ILE A 266 -8.23 -23.64 3.65
CA ILE A 266 -7.00 -22.98 4.06
C ILE A 266 -5.93 -23.30 3.04
N GLU A 267 -5.42 -22.28 2.38
CA GLU A 267 -4.29 -22.35 1.47
C GLU A 267 -3.14 -21.53 2.06
N VAL A 268 -1.96 -22.12 2.19
CA VAL A 268 -0.76 -21.44 2.67
C VAL A 268 0.42 -21.90 1.84
N ALA A 269 1.16 -20.96 1.29
CA ALA A 269 2.49 -21.22 0.75
C ALA A 269 3.53 -20.49 1.60
N LEU A 270 4.64 -21.14 1.92
CA LEU A 270 5.70 -20.54 2.70
C LEU A 270 7.08 -21.02 2.23
N HIS A 271 8.06 -20.14 2.38
CA HIS A 271 9.44 -20.37 2.01
C HIS A 271 10.39 -19.70 3.02
N TYR A 272 11.58 -20.28 3.23
CA TYR A 272 12.63 -19.65 4.01
C TYR A 272 13.76 -19.18 3.10
N ASN A 273 14.25 -17.97 3.35
CA ASN A 273 15.35 -17.31 2.65
C ASN A 273 16.41 -16.79 3.61
N THR A 274 17.51 -16.27 3.09
CA THR A 274 18.64 -15.79 3.90
C THR A 274 18.44 -14.41 4.50
N SER A 275 17.34 -13.70 4.18
CA SER A 275 17.07 -12.35 4.71
C SER A 275 16.79 -12.34 6.22
N PHE A 276 16.71 -11.14 6.79
CA PHE A 276 16.49 -10.92 8.23
C PHE A 276 15.06 -10.44 8.53
N THR A 277 14.16 -10.50 7.55
CA THR A 277 12.79 -9.98 7.66
C THR A 277 11.76 -11.10 7.61
N GLU A 278 10.63 -10.91 8.30
CA GLU A 278 9.41 -11.70 8.14
C GLU A 278 8.52 -11.01 7.09
N ASN A 279 8.13 -11.73 6.04
CA ASN A 279 7.27 -11.23 4.98
C ASN A 279 6.04 -12.14 4.87
N VAL A 280 5.00 -11.80 5.60
CA VAL A 280 3.78 -12.62 5.65
C VAL A 280 2.60 -11.78 5.18
N PHE A 281 1.93 -12.26 4.13
CA PHE A 281 0.75 -11.64 3.54
C PHE A 281 -0.47 -12.50 3.81
N SER A 282 -1.55 -11.90 4.24
CA SER A 282 -2.74 -12.64 4.66
C SER A 282 -4.00 -12.15 3.97
N TYR A 283 -4.82 -13.09 3.53
CA TYR A 283 -6.02 -12.86 2.74
C TYR A 283 -7.21 -13.63 3.29
N VAL A 284 -8.37 -12.98 3.24
CA VAL A 284 -9.66 -13.59 3.56
C VAL A 284 -10.61 -13.33 2.39
N ASN A 285 -11.09 -14.39 1.73
CA ASN A 285 -11.95 -14.27 0.53
C ASN A 285 -11.35 -13.33 -0.52
N ASN A 286 -10.03 -13.44 -0.78
CA ASN A 286 -9.23 -12.60 -1.69
C ASN A 286 -9.02 -11.13 -1.24
N ILE A 287 -9.53 -10.74 -0.07
CA ILE A 287 -9.31 -9.42 0.51
C ILE A 287 -8.00 -9.43 1.30
N ASN A 288 -7.11 -8.49 1.02
CA ASN A 288 -5.86 -8.31 1.76
C ASN A 288 -6.14 -7.74 3.15
N THR A 289 -5.84 -8.52 4.18
CA THR A 289 -5.97 -8.09 5.58
C THR A 289 -4.66 -7.46 6.05
N LYS A 290 -4.45 -6.19 5.69
CA LYS A 290 -3.18 -5.47 5.97
C LYS A 290 -2.79 -5.46 7.45
N GLU A 291 -3.76 -5.42 8.35
CA GLU A 291 -3.58 -5.48 9.80
C GLU A 291 -3.64 -6.93 10.36
N GLY A 292 -3.73 -7.92 9.47
CA GLY A 292 -3.77 -9.34 9.83
C GLY A 292 -5.10 -9.78 10.42
N GLY A 293 -5.02 -10.38 11.60
CA GLY A 293 -6.19 -10.92 12.32
C GLY A 293 -5.94 -12.34 12.81
N THR A 294 -7.02 -13.03 13.17
CA THR A 294 -6.97 -14.35 13.83
C THR A 294 -6.28 -15.42 12.98
N HIS A 295 -6.46 -15.41 11.64
CA HIS A 295 -5.83 -16.35 10.71
C HIS A 295 -4.30 -16.16 10.68
N LEU A 296 -3.80 -14.91 10.64
CA LEU A 296 -2.38 -14.61 10.71
C LEU A 296 -1.78 -15.02 12.06
N ALA A 297 -2.48 -14.70 13.17
CA ALA A 297 -2.07 -15.13 14.51
C ALA A 297 -2.02 -16.66 14.64
N GLY A 298 -3.00 -17.36 14.05
CA GLY A 298 -3.05 -18.82 13.95
C GLY A 298 -1.86 -19.40 13.18
N PHE A 299 -1.53 -18.82 12.03
CA PHE A 299 -0.38 -19.19 11.22
C PHE A 299 0.92 -19.03 12.00
N ARG A 300 1.19 -17.85 12.56
CA ARG A 300 2.39 -17.58 13.36
C ARG A 300 2.54 -18.54 14.53
N ARG A 301 1.44 -18.86 15.21
CA ARG A 301 1.43 -19.86 16.29
C ARG A 301 1.78 -21.25 15.78
N GLY A 302 1.16 -21.69 14.67
CA GLY A 302 1.40 -23.00 14.06
C GLY A 302 2.86 -23.17 13.66
N VAL A 303 3.44 -22.21 12.94
CA VAL A 303 4.86 -22.24 12.52
C VAL A 303 5.78 -22.30 13.73
N THR A 304 5.62 -21.35 14.67
CA THR A 304 6.49 -21.22 15.84
C THR A 304 6.47 -22.48 16.70
N GLN A 305 5.27 -23.00 17.02
CA GLN A 305 5.13 -24.16 17.90
C GLN A 305 5.69 -25.43 17.24
N THR A 306 5.48 -25.61 15.94
CA THR A 306 5.94 -26.80 15.23
C THR A 306 7.46 -26.83 15.11
N LEU A 307 8.08 -25.72 14.69
CA LEU A 307 9.53 -25.61 14.60
C LEU A 307 10.20 -25.74 15.97
N LYS A 308 9.61 -25.15 17.00
CA LYS A 308 10.11 -25.29 18.37
C LYS A 308 10.08 -26.75 18.84
N ASN A 309 8.93 -27.42 18.66
CA ASN A 309 8.79 -28.83 19.04
C ASN A 309 9.80 -29.72 18.30
N TYR A 310 9.97 -29.50 16.98
CA TYR A 310 10.94 -30.23 16.19
C TYR A 310 12.38 -30.01 16.68
N ALA A 311 12.77 -28.77 16.91
CA ALA A 311 14.10 -28.40 17.36
C ALA A 311 14.42 -28.89 18.81
N ASP A 312 13.41 -28.91 19.70
CA ASP A 312 13.53 -29.47 21.06
C ASP A 312 13.66 -31.00 20.99
N THR A 313 12.83 -31.69 20.19
CA THR A 313 12.85 -33.16 20.06
C THR A 313 14.15 -33.66 19.45
N THR A 314 14.69 -32.94 18.48
CA THR A 314 15.98 -33.27 17.84
C THR A 314 17.20 -32.83 18.65
N GLY A 315 17.00 -32.11 19.77
CA GLY A 315 18.05 -31.62 20.63
C GLY A 315 18.92 -30.50 20.05
N MET A 316 18.51 -29.89 18.93
CA MET A 316 19.29 -28.86 18.26
C MET A 316 19.42 -27.57 19.07
N LEU A 317 18.47 -27.30 19.98
CA LEU A 317 18.48 -26.14 20.87
C LEU A 317 19.28 -26.34 22.18
N SER A 318 19.73 -27.55 22.46
CA SER A 318 20.36 -27.94 23.76
C SER A 318 21.61 -27.12 24.13
N LYS A 319 22.30 -26.54 23.16
CA LYS A 319 23.52 -25.74 23.36
C LYS A 319 23.25 -24.25 23.61
N LEU A 320 22.02 -23.78 23.43
CA LEU A 320 21.67 -22.38 23.63
C LEU A 320 21.50 -22.07 25.12
N LYS A 321 22.09 -20.95 25.57
CA LYS A 321 22.04 -20.48 26.97
C LYS A 321 21.03 -19.36 27.19
N PHE A 322 20.16 -19.11 26.23
CA PHE A 322 19.15 -18.06 26.27
C PHE A 322 17.87 -18.52 25.53
N ASP A 323 16.76 -17.89 25.85
CA ASP A 323 15.46 -18.24 25.28
C ASP A 323 15.31 -17.78 23.84
N ILE A 324 14.63 -18.60 23.02
CA ILE A 324 14.26 -18.28 21.65
C ILE A 324 12.86 -17.64 21.66
N SER A 325 12.72 -16.52 20.99
CA SER A 325 11.43 -15.85 20.84
C SER A 325 10.66 -16.37 19.60
N GLY A 326 9.35 -16.15 19.57
CA GLY A 326 8.53 -16.50 18.41
C GLY A 326 8.99 -15.84 17.11
N ASP A 327 9.55 -14.64 17.19
CA ASP A 327 10.06 -13.89 16.04
C ASP A 327 11.30 -14.54 15.42
N ASP A 328 12.16 -15.16 16.24
CA ASP A 328 13.37 -15.84 15.73
C ASP A 328 13.01 -16.99 14.79
N PHE A 329 11.84 -17.64 15.00
CA PHE A 329 11.33 -18.69 14.12
C PHE A 329 10.79 -18.17 12.79
N ARG A 330 10.55 -16.87 12.68
CA ARG A 330 9.96 -16.24 11.50
C ARG A 330 10.94 -15.34 10.75
N GLU A 331 12.16 -15.19 11.23
CA GLU A 331 13.19 -14.46 10.50
C GLU A 331 13.58 -15.20 9.22
N GLY A 332 13.52 -14.50 8.07
CA GLY A 332 13.72 -15.07 6.75
C GLY A 332 12.53 -15.85 6.20
N LEU A 333 11.37 -15.79 6.86
CA LEU A 333 10.13 -16.41 6.39
C LEU A 333 9.39 -15.49 5.42
N THR A 334 9.11 -15.99 4.23
CA THR A 334 8.11 -15.44 3.31
C THR A 334 6.93 -16.38 3.25
N ALA A 335 5.71 -15.88 3.46
CA ALA A 335 4.50 -16.69 3.40
C ALA A 335 3.30 -15.91 2.87
N VAL A 336 2.40 -16.62 2.19
CA VAL A 336 1.08 -16.13 1.81
C VAL A 336 0.04 -17.07 2.39
N ILE A 337 -0.97 -16.48 3.07
CA ILE A 337 -2.07 -17.20 3.72
C ILE A 337 -3.38 -16.76 3.09
N SER A 338 -4.16 -17.68 2.56
CA SER A 338 -5.49 -17.42 2.04
C SER A 338 -6.49 -18.35 2.72
N VAL A 339 -7.52 -17.76 3.32
CA VAL A 339 -8.61 -18.51 3.94
C VAL A 339 -9.93 -18.12 3.27
N LYS A 340 -10.83 -19.11 3.09
CA LYS A 340 -12.17 -18.88 2.57
C LYS A 340 -13.17 -19.04 3.72
N VAL A 341 -13.75 -17.94 4.14
CA VAL A 341 -14.66 -17.86 5.31
C VAL A 341 -16.05 -17.48 4.81
N GLN A 342 -17.07 -18.23 5.23
CA GLN A 342 -18.46 -17.97 4.80
C GLN A 342 -19.03 -16.69 5.39
N GLU A 343 -18.74 -16.43 6.66
CA GLU A 343 -19.19 -15.25 7.41
C GLU A 343 -18.00 -14.56 8.08
N PRO A 344 -17.16 -13.85 7.30
CA PRO A 344 -16.02 -13.18 7.88
C PRO A 344 -16.48 -11.94 8.68
N GLN A 345 -15.94 -11.84 9.89
CA GLN A 345 -16.13 -10.71 10.79
C GLN A 345 -14.88 -9.84 10.75
N PHE A 346 -14.97 -8.65 10.18
CA PHE A 346 -13.87 -7.71 10.10
C PHE A 346 -14.00 -6.60 11.14
N GLU A 347 -12.87 -6.12 11.64
CA GLU A 347 -12.79 -4.90 12.42
C GLU A 347 -12.89 -3.69 11.46
N GLY A 348 -14.10 -3.16 11.23
CA GLY A 348 -14.35 -1.99 10.39
C GLY A 348 -14.68 -2.26 8.92
N GLN A 349 -15.12 -1.20 8.24
CA GLN A 349 -15.60 -1.25 6.83
C GLN A 349 -14.48 -1.54 5.83
N THR A 350 -13.26 -1.13 6.12
CA THR A 350 -12.10 -1.32 5.25
C THR A 350 -11.57 -2.76 5.21
N LYS A 351 -12.15 -3.65 6.02
CA LYS A 351 -11.86 -5.11 6.06
C LYS A 351 -10.37 -5.46 6.29
N THR A 352 -9.64 -4.61 6.99
CA THR A 352 -8.18 -4.73 7.17
C THR A 352 -7.78 -5.82 8.16
N LYS A 353 -8.68 -6.24 9.08
CA LYS A 353 -8.38 -7.20 10.14
C LYS A 353 -9.51 -8.18 10.37
N LEU A 354 -9.21 -9.49 10.40
CA LEU A 354 -10.19 -10.55 10.66
C LEU A 354 -10.35 -10.81 12.17
N GLY A 355 -11.60 -10.86 12.64
CA GLY A 355 -11.94 -11.11 14.04
C GLY A 355 -12.37 -12.55 14.41
N ASN A 356 -12.73 -13.38 13.43
CA ASN A 356 -13.22 -14.75 13.64
C ASN A 356 -12.25 -15.63 14.43
N THR A 357 -12.55 -15.96 15.68
CA THR A 357 -11.63 -16.73 16.57
C THR A 357 -11.43 -18.18 16.15
N GLU A 358 -12.46 -18.83 15.59
CA GLU A 358 -12.44 -20.20 15.09
C GLU A 358 -11.46 -20.39 13.93
N VAL A 359 -11.27 -19.37 13.09
CA VAL A 359 -10.35 -19.39 11.95
C VAL A 359 -8.91 -19.52 12.42
N GLY A 360 -8.55 -18.82 13.49
CA GLY A 360 -7.20 -18.89 14.06
C GLY A 360 -6.81 -20.28 14.55
N ALA A 361 -7.75 -20.98 15.19
CA ALA A 361 -7.52 -22.35 15.64
C ALA A 361 -7.38 -23.32 14.45
N ALA A 362 -8.26 -23.19 13.42
CA ALA A 362 -8.22 -24.02 12.23
C ALA A 362 -6.89 -23.86 11.46
N VAL A 363 -6.46 -22.63 11.23
CA VAL A 363 -5.17 -22.33 10.55
C VAL A 363 -4.00 -22.88 11.35
N SER A 364 -3.97 -22.66 12.67
CA SER A 364 -2.87 -23.17 13.52
C SER A 364 -2.74 -24.68 13.44
N GLN A 365 -3.86 -25.42 13.50
CA GLN A 365 -3.85 -26.88 13.39
C GLN A 365 -3.42 -27.36 12.00
N ALA A 366 -3.92 -26.72 10.92
CA ALA A 366 -3.59 -27.06 9.55
C ALA A 366 -2.09 -26.89 9.28
N VAL A 367 -1.56 -25.73 9.65
CA VAL A 367 -0.14 -25.41 9.48
C VAL A 367 0.74 -26.32 10.32
N SER A 368 0.40 -26.56 11.60
CA SER A 368 1.19 -27.43 12.47
C SER A 368 1.28 -28.86 11.93
N ALA A 369 0.18 -29.42 11.46
CA ALA A 369 0.16 -30.79 10.93
C ALA A 369 1.00 -30.90 9.64
N ALA A 370 0.78 -29.99 8.68
CA ALA A 370 1.49 -30.04 7.40
C ALA A 370 2.98 -29.76 7.54
N LEU A 371 3.34 -28.76 8.35
CA LEU A 371 4.75 -28.42 8.58
C LEU A 371 5.50 -29.53 9.36
N ALA A 372 4.86 -30.17 10.35
CA ALA A 372 5.47 -31.30 11.05
C ALA A 372 5.83 -32.44 10.08
N ASN A 373 4.89 -32.83 9.21
CA ASN A 373 5.15 -33.84 8.19
C ASN A 373 6.31 -33.43 7.25
N TYR A 374 6.29 -32.17 6.77
CA TYR A 374 7.36 -31.67 5.91
C TYR A 374 8.75 -31.74 6.57
N LEU A 375 8.86 -31.34 7.83
CA LEU A 375 10.14 -31.35 8.55
C LEU A 375 10.68 -32.78 8.76
N GLU A 376 9.81 -33.78 8.94
CA GLU A 376 10.19 -35.18 9.04
C GLU A 376 10.62 -35.75 7.68
N GLU A 377 9.93 -35.40 6.61
CA GLU A 377 10.25 -35.84 5.25
C GLU A 377 11.49 -35.17 4.66
N HIS A 378 11.81 -33.94 5.10
CA HIS A 378 12.91 -33.11 4.57
C HIS A 378 13.90 -32.68 5.67
N PRO A 379 14.67 -33.62 6.27
CA PRO A 379 15.53 -33.32 7.42
C PRO A 379 16.67 -32.33 7.10
N LYS A 380 17.08 -32.21 5.84
CA LYS A 380 18.08 -31.20 5.41
C LYS A 380 17.51 -29.78 5.50
N ASP A 381 16.28 -29.59 4.98
CA ASP A 381 15.59 -28.31 5.03
C ASP A 381 15.23 -27.93 6.46
N ALA A 382 14.74 -28.91 7.23
CA ALA A 382 14.45 -28.74 8.65
C ALA A 382 15.68 -28.26 9.44
N LYS A 383 16.86 -28.86 9.18
CA LYS A 383 18.11 -28.43 9.77
C LYS A 383 18.49 -27.01 9.34
N ALA A 384 18.41 -26.68 8.06
CA ALA A 384 18.73 -25.34 7.56
C ALA A 384 17.82 -24.27 8.21
N ILE A 385 16.52 -24.54 8.32
CA ILE A 385 15.56 -23.65 9.00
C ILE A 385 15.93 -23.46 10.48
N VAL A 386 16.18 -24.54 11.21
CA VAL A 386 16.53 -24.46 12.65
C VAL A 386 17.88 -23.76 12.85
N ASP A 387 18.87 -24.02 12.01
CA ASP A 387 20.16 -23.30 12.06
C ASP A 387 19.97 -21.80 11.84
N LYS A 388 19.07 -21.38 10.93
CA LYS A 388 18.68 -19.98 10.73
C LYS A 388 18.01 -19.40 11.97
N VAL A 389 17.10 -20.12 12.62
CA VAL A 389 16.45 -19.73 13.88
C VAL A 389 17.49 -19.50 14.99
N ILE A 390 18.48 -20.41 15.12
CA ILE A 390 19.56 -20.26 16.09
C ILE A 390 20.40 -19.01 15.81
N LEU A 391 20.68 -18.73 14.54
CA LEU A 391 21.41 -17.54 14.13
C LEU A 391 20.62 -16.26 14.48
N ALA A 392 19.32 -16.23 14.18
CA ALA A 392 18.41 -15.13 14.50
C ALA A 392 18.36 -14.87 16.01
N ALA A 393 18.15 -15.92 16.82
CA ALA A 393 18.12 -15.83 18.28
C ALA A 393 19.46 -15.32 18.86
N THR A 394 20.57 -15.76 18.29
CA THR A 394 21.92 -15.32 18.70
C THR A 394 22.12 -13.83 18.37
N ALA A 395 21.73 -13.43 17.17
CA ALA A 395 21.80 -12.03 16.75
C ALA A 395 20.91 -11.12 17.62
N ARG A 396 19.68 -11.56 17.92
CA ARG A 396 18.77 -10.85 18.84
C ARG A 396 19.34 -10.70 20.24
N HIS A 397 19.90 -11.77 20.80
CA HIS A 397 20.54 -11.74 22.11
C HIS A 397 21.72 -10.75 22.12
N ALA A 398 22.56 -10.76 21.10
CA ALA A 398 23.65 -9.79 20.93
C ALA A 398 23.12 -8.35 20.83
N ALA A 399 22.06 -8.12 20.07
CA ALA A 399 21.43 -6.81 19.91
C ALA A 399 20.86 -6.30 21.25
N ARG A 400 20.21 -7.17 22.05
CA ARG A 400 19.71 -6.82 23.38
C ARG A 400 20.86 -6.38 24.30
N LYS A 401 21.95 -7.14 24.32
CA LYS A 401 23.13 -6.80 25.11
C LYS A 401 23.77 -5.48 24.71
N ALA A 402 23.84 -5.20 23.39
CA ALA A 402 24.33 -3.93 22.87
C ALA A 402 23.40 -2.76 23.27
N ARG A 403 22.08 -2.95 23.17
CA ARG A 403 21.06 -1.96 23.58
C ARG A 403 21.16 -1.62 25.07
N ASP A 404 21.26 -2.63 25.94
CA ASP A 404 21.40 -2.44 27.38
C ASP A 404 22.67 -1.64 27.74
N LEU A 405 23.77 -1.89 27.03
CA LEU A 405 25.00 -1.09 27.18
C LEU A 405 24.83 0.38 26.74
N VAL A 406 24.10 0.61 25.66
CA VAL A 406 23.80 1.98 25.18
C VAL A 406 22.85 2.69 26.15
N GLN A 407 21.81 2.01 26.65
CA GLN A 407 20.91 2.58 27.66
C GLN A 407 21.63 2.92 28.96
N ARG A 408 22.50 2.05 29.46
CA ARG A 408 23.32 2.34 30.66
C ARG A 408 24.25 3.54 30.44
N LYS A 409 24.84 3.69 29.25
CA LYS A 409 25.64 4.86 28.89
C LYS A 409 24.80 6.13 28.78
N SER A 410 23.53 6.04 28.27
CA SER A 410 22.66 7.23 28.14
C SER A 410 22.09 7.72 29.47
N VAL A 411 21.86 6.84 30.43
CA VAL A 411 21.46 7.19 31.81
C VAL A 411 22.57 7.94 32.54
N LEU A 412 23.83 7.63 32.25
CA LEU A 412 24.99 8.33 32.80
C LEU A 412 25.32 9.65 32.08
N SER A 413 24.82 9.86 30.84
CA SER A 413 25.11 11.06 30.03
C SER A 413 23.94 12.04 29.88
N GLY A 414 22.86 11.89 30.66
CA GLY A 414 21.67 12.75 30.61
C GLY A 414 20.74 12.41 29.43
N SER A 415 19.47 12.21 29.72
CA SER A 415 18.40 11.89 28.75
C SER A 415 18.04 13.07 27.84
N GLY A 416 19.00 13.60 27.09
CA GLY A 416 18.80 14.73 26.19
C GLY A 416 18.48 14.28 24.76
N LEU A 417 17.70 15.11 24.05
CA LEU A 417 17.52 15.04 22.60
C LEU A 417 18.88 15.06 21.88
N PRO A 418 18.98 14.50 20.65
CA PRO A 418 20.23 14.52 19.90
C PRO A 418 20.77 15.95 19.77
N GLY A 419 22.03 16.18 20.12
CA GLY A 419 22.64 17.52 20.09
C GLY A 419 22.64 18.19 18.70
N LYS A 420 22.34 17.42 17.64
CA LYS A 420 22.20 17.94 16.28
C LYS A 420 20.76 18.36 15.93
N LEU A 421 19.76 17.94 16.70
CA LEU A 421 18.38 18.30 16.49
C LEU A 421 18.18 19.78 16.81
N ALA A 422 17.69 20.54 15.83
CA ALA A 422 17.12 21.85 16.08
C ALA A 422 15.61 21.68 16.24
N ASP A 423 15.16 21.59 17.47
CA ASP A 423 13.77 21.30 17.81
C ASP A 423 12.83 22.49 17.64
N CYS A 424 11.51 22.25 17.60
CA CYS A 424 10.48 23.29 17.60
C CYS A 424 9.96 23.57 19.01
N ALA A 425 9.21 24.64 19.14
CA ALA A 425 8.70 25.12 20.43
C ALA A 425 7.35 24.49 20.80
N ASP A 426 6.52 24.13 19.81
CA ASP A 426 5.23 23.47 20.03
C ASP A 426 5.46 22.03 20.49
N ASN A 427 4.59 21.55 21.37
CA ASN A 427 4.64 20.19 21.93
C ASN A 427 3.50 19.28 21.43
N ASP A 428 2.56 19.82 20.65
CA ASP A 428 1.50 19.01 20.04
C ASP A 428 2.02 18.37 18.74
N PRO A 429 2.17 17.03 18.69
CA PRO A 429 2.68 16.35 17.51
C PRO A 429 1.89 16.63 16.24
N ALA A 430 0.58 16.91 16.36
CA ALA A 430 -0.30 17.18 15.22
C ALA A 430 0.08 18.49 14.49
N ASN A 431 0.62 19.46 15.22
CA ASN A 431 1.07 20.73 14.68
C ASN A 431 2.53 20.69 14.23
N CYS A 432 3.31 19.74 14.75
CA CYS A 432 4.77 19.70 14.59
C CYS A 432 5.20 18.89 13.38
N GLU A 433 6.26 19.37 12.73
CA GLU A 433 6.91 18.67 11.63
C GLU A 433 8.43 18.66 11.77
N ILE A 434 9.07 17.59 11.29
CA ILE A 434 10.52 17.44 11.28
C ILE A 434 11.05 17.20 9.88
N PHE A 435 12.10 17.95 9.51
CA PHE A 435 12.84 17.72 8.27
C PHE A 435 14.08 16.87 8.53
N LEU A 436 14.17 15.72 7.89
CA LEU A 436 15.36 14.88 7.83
C LEU A 436 16.20 15.35 6.66
N VAL A 437 17.29 16.07 6.94
CA VAL A 437 18.07 16.79 5.92
C VAL A 437 19.37 16.04 5.63
N GLU A 438 19.75 15.92 4.38
CA GLU A 438 20.91 15.14 3.93
C GLU A 438 22.24 15.56 4.57
N GLY A 439 22.55 16.84 4.58
CA GLY A 439 23.86 17.36 4.97
C GLY A 439 23.81 18.54 5.94
N ASP A 440 24.97 18.89 6.48
CA ASP A 440 25.09 20.03 7.39
C ASP A 440 24.91 21.37 6.68
N SER A 441 25.30 21.50 5.40
CA SER A 441 25.13 22.73 4.62
C SER A 441 23.65 23.06 4.44
N ALA A 442 22.88 22.14 3.85
CA ALA A 442 21.44 22.29 3.71
C ALA A 442 20.73 22.37 5.09
N GLY A 443 21.21 21.59 6.08
CA GLY A 443 20.74 21.67 7.46
C GLY A 443 20.98 23.03 8.10
N GLY A 444 22.05 23.73 7.75
CA GLY A 444 22.35 25.10 8.19
C GLY A 444 21.35 26.12 7.64
N SER A 445 21.13 26.11 6.33
CA SER A 445 20.12 26.96 5.67
C SER A 445 18.71 26.66 6.19
N ALA A 446 18.33 25.38 6.33
CA ALA A 446 17.05 24.98 6.87
C ALA A 446 16.82 25.43 8.32
N LYS A 447 17.86 25.35 9.18
CA LYS A 447 17.78 25.84 10.57
C LYS A 447 17.56 27.34 10.66
N GLN A 448 18.10 28.10 9.71
CA GLN A 448 17.93 29.56 9.67
C GLN A 448 16.58 29.96 9.09
N GLY A 449 16.13 29.27 8.02
CA GLY A 449 14.90 29.58 7.29
C GLY A 449 13.61 29.06 7.94
N ARG A 450 13.67 28.05 8.84
CA ARG A 450 12.50 27.39 9.41
C ARG A 450 11.64 28.28 10.30
N ASP A 451 10.38 27.96 10.42
CA ASP A 451 9.55 28.44 11.55
C ASP A 451 9.88 27.62 12.81
N ARG A 452 10.43 28.28 13.81
CA ARG A 452 10.87 27.65 15.06
C ARG A 452 9.69 27.22 15.93
N GLN A 453 8.49 27.70 15.66
CA GLN A 453 7.31 27.36 16.44
C GLN A 453 6.95 25.89 16.23
N PHE A 454 6.90 25.41 14.99
CA PHE A 454 6.40 24.06 14.67
C PHE A 454 7.35 23.21 13.82
N GLN A 455 8.47 23.76 13.31
CA GLN A 455 9.40 23.02 12.46
C GLN A 455 10.69 22.65 13.20
N ALA A 456 11.06 21.38 13.14
CA ALA A 456 12.31 20.83 13.62
C ALA A 456 13.22 20.41 12.45
N ILE A 457 14.55 20.50 12.63
CA ILE A 457 15.55 20.11 11.64
C ILE A 457 16.52 19.09 12.23
N LEU A 458 16.68 17.95 11.54
CA LEU A 458 17.65 16.92 11.87
C LEU A 458 18.60 16.65 10.68
N PRO A 459 19.83 17.18 10.67
CA PRO A 459 20.82 16.87 9.65
C PRO A 459 21.43 15.47 9.85
N LEU A 460 21.45 14.64 8.79
CA LEU A 460 21.88 13.24 8.84
C LEU A 460 23.36 13.01 8.48
N ARG A 461 24.03 13.99 7.85
CA ARG A 461 25.43 13.91 7.36
C ARG A 461 25.70 12.69 6.48
N GLY A 462 25.07 12.68 5.30
CA GLY A 462 25.26 11.65 4.28
C GLY A 462 24.51 10.35 4.56
N LYS A 463 24.82 9.32 3.79
CA LYS A 463 24.10 8.04 3.74
C LYS A 463 23.97 7.38 5.12
N ILE A 464 22.80 6.84 5.41
CA ILE A 464 22.54 6.00 6.60
C ILE A 464 22.84 4.53 6.26
N LEU A 465 22.86 3.68 7.28
CA LEU A 465 23.02 2.23 7.11
C LEU A 465 21.89 1.67 6.24
N ASN A 466 22.23 0.85 5.23
CA ASN A 466 21.25 0.09 4.49
C ASN A 466 20.72 -1.06 5.36
N VAL A 467 19.51 -0.89 5.88
CA VAL A 467 18.89 -1.83 6.82
C VAL A 467 18.36 -3.09 6.13
N GLU A 468 18.23 -3.10 4.80
CA GLU A 468 17.88 -4.30 4.05
C GLU A 468 18.97 -5.37 4.14
N LYS A 469 20.24 -4.95 4.15
CA LYS A 469 21.42 -5.82 4.23
C LYS A 469 21.94 -6.04 5.65
N ALA A 470 21.48 -5.27 6.61
CA ALA A 470 22.06 -5.23 7.94
C ALA A 470 21.30 -6.16 8.91
N MET A 471 22.05 -6.94 9.67
CA MET A 471 21.47 -7.65 10.81
C MET A 471 20.87 -6.65 11.82
N ARG A 472 19.76 -7.00 12.46
CA ARG A 472 19.01 -6.15 13.39
C ARG A 472 19.86 -5.44 14.46
N HIS A 473 20.84 -6.13 15.04
CA HIS A 473 21.69 -5.52 16.06
C HIS A 473 22.49 -4.33 15.52
N ARG A 474 22.97 -4.39 14.27
CA ARG A 474 23.68 -3.28 13.62
C ARG A 474 22.81 -2.07 13.37
N VAL A 475 21.51 -2.27 13.15
CA VAL A 475 20.55 -1.17 13.00
C VAL A 475 20.51 -0.32 14.27
N TYR A 476 20.46 -0.97 15.44
CA TYR A 476 20.45 -0.30 16.75
C TYR A 476 21.84 0.15 17.24
N GLU A 477 22.92 -0.28 16.61
CA GLU A 477 24.28 0.23 16.85
C GLU A 477 24.61 1.44 15.99
N SER A 478 23.83 1.70 14.93
CA SER A 478 24.04 2.84 14.05
C SER A 478 23.64 4.15 14.71
N ASP A 479 24.62 5.01 15.01
CA ASP A 479 24.40 6.31 15.65
C ASP A 479 23.35 7.17 14.93
N LYS A 480 23.35 7.15 13.59
CA LYS A 480 22.39 7.91 12.77
C LYS A 480 20.97 7.39 12.93
N ILE A 481 20.77 6.07 12.94
CA ILE A 481 19.45 5.46 13.11
C ILE A 481 18.94 5.68 14.54
N VAL A 482 19.79 5.48 15.54
CA VAL A 482 19.46 5.77 16.94
C VAL A 482 19.10 7.23 17.13
N MET A 483 19.78 8.14 16.42
CA MET A 483 19.47 9.57 16.44
C MET A 483 18.08 9.87 15.85
N ILE A 484 17.70 9.20 14.75
CA ILE A 484 16.36 9.31 14.16
C ILE A 484 15.29 8.83 15.15
N PHE A 485 15.43 7.62 15.72
CA PHE A 485 14.50 7.08 16.72
C PHE A 485 14.30 8.04 17.91
N LYS A 486 15.41 8.57 18.47
CA LYS A 486 15.37 9.52 19.58
C LYS A 486 14.72 10.85 19.20
N ALA A 487 15.03 11.39 18.03
CA ALA A 487 14.44 12.64 17.56
C ALA A 487 12.93 12.52 17.36
N LEU A 488 12.47 11.40 16.80
CA LEU A 488 11.05 11.14 16.58
C LEU A 488 10.28 10.77 17.86
N GLY A 489 10.96 10.44 18.95
CA GLY A 489 10.32 9.93 20.17
C GLY A 489 9.80 8.50 20.03
N ILE A 490 10.27 7.79 19.02
CA ILE A 490 9.85 6.41 18.73
C ILE A 490 10.76 5.44 19.51
N THR A 491 10.13 4.48 20.18
CA THR A 491 10.84 3.36 20.79
C THR A 491 10.64 2.10 19.97
N PRO A 492 11.71 1.33 19.69
CA PRO A 492 11.56 0.02 19.07
C PRO A 492 10.62 -0.87 19.90
N GLY A 493 9.84 -1.70 19.24
CA GLY A 493 8.79 -2.51 19.84
C GLY A 493 9.24 -3.39 21.03
N THR A 494 8.26 -3.89 21.75
CA THR A 494 8.42 -4.74 22.95
C THR A 494 8.89 -6.16 22.61
N GLU A 495 9.10 -6.98 23.62
CA GLU A 495 9.48 -8.41 23.44
C GLU A 495 8.38 -9.22 22.71
N GLU A 496 7.12 -8.80 22.81
CA GLU A 496 5.97 -9.48 22.18
C GLU A 496 5.77 -9.06 20.71
N ASP A 497 6.18 -7.83 20.33
CA ASP A 497 6.19 -7.33 18.96
C ASP A 497 7.51 -6.63 18.65
N SER A 498 8.52 -7.43 18.35
CA SER A 498 9.87 -6.93 18.06
C SER A 498 9.97 -6.21 16.71
N MET A 499 8.95 -6.35 15.84
CA MET A 499 8.86 -5.69 14.53
C MET A 499 8.09 -4.37 14.60
N GLY A 500 7.25 -4.19 15.60
CA GLY A 500 6.49 -2.96 15.82
C GLY A 500 7.33 -1.81 16.36
N VAL A 501 6.79 -0.63 16.31
CA VAL A 501 7.28 0.57 17.00
C VAL A 501 6.15 1.16 17.82
N ASN A 502 6.48 1.62 19.02
CA ASN A 502 5.52 2.35 19.82
C ASN A 502 5.50 3.82 19.39
N LEU A 503 4.34 4.27 18.92
CA LEU A 503 4.10 5.65 18.48
C LEU A 503 3.49 6.54 19.56
N ASP A 504 3.18 6.04 20.78
CA ASP A 504 2.54 6.81 21.85
C ASP A 504 3.29 8.11 22.22
N LYS A 505 4.58 8.14 21.95
CA LYS A 505 5.46 9.28 22.24
C LYS A 505 6.00 9.93 20.97
N ILE A 506 5.38 9.67 19.82
CA ILE A 506 5.79 10.32 18.56
C ILE A 506 5.68 11.85 18.73
N ARG A 507 6.66 12.56 18.22
CA ARG A 507 6.78 14.00 18.44
C ARG A 507 6.34 14.85 17.26
N TYR A 508 6.18 14.22 16.09
CA TYR A 508 5.86 14.92 14.84
C TYR A 508 4.92 14.05 13.99
N HIS A 509 3.78 14.60 13.56
CA HIS A 509 2.88 13.94 12.63
C HIS A 509 3.22 14.23 11.16
N LYS A 510 4.27 15.05 10.90
CA LYS A 510 4.86 15.18 9.57
C LYS A 510 6.36 14.98 9.65
N ILE A 511 6.83 13.91 9.04
CA ILE A 511 8.24 13.56 8.94
C ILE A 511 8.63 13.72 7.47
N ILE A 512 9.44 14.73 7.16
CA ILE A 512 9.70 15.18 5.80
C ILE A 512 11.14 14.84 5.43
N ILE A 513 11.33 14.00 4.44
CA ILE A 513 12.64 13.69 3.84
C ILE A 513 12.98 14.86 2.91
N MET A 514 14.11 15.51 3.15
CA MET A 514 14.60 16.63 2.35
C MET A 514 16.05 16.36 1.93
N SER A 515 16.21 15.87 0.70
CA SER A 515 17.49 15.50 0.07
C SER A 515 17.75 16.34 -1.18
N ASP A 516 19.00 16.37 -1.61
CA ASP A 516 19.42 17.05 -2.82
C ASP A 516 18.78 16.42 -4.07
N ALA A 517 18.64 17.20 -5.15
CA ALA A 517 18.04 16.76 -6.39
C ALA A 517 19.06 16.04 -7.31
N ASP A 518 19.94 15.24 -6.74
CA ASP A 518 20.96 14.46 -7.42
C ASP A 518 20.84 12.96 -7.12
N VAL A 519 21.71 12.15 -7.71
CA VAL A 519 21.70 10.69 -7.55
C VAL A 519 22.02 10.25 -6.11
N ASP A 520 22.84 11.01 -5.38
CA ASP A 520 23.18 10.71 -3.99
C ASP A 520 22.01 11.05 -3.06
N GLY A 521 21.35 12.18 -3.28
CA GLY A 521 20.14 12.56 -2.54
C GLY A 521 18.98 11.57 -2.78
N ALA A 522 18.78 11.13 -4.01
CA ALA A 522 17.81 10.06 -4.32
C ALA A 522 18.13 8.75 -3.59
N HIS A 523 19.40 8.38 -3.50
CA HIS A 523 19.84 7.20 -2.75
C HIS A 523 19.63 7.37 -1.24
N ILE A 524 19.92 8.54 -0.68
CA ILE A 524 19.67 8.83 0.75
C ILE A 524 18.18 8.76 1.06
N ALA A 525 17.33 9.34 0.24
CA ALA A 525 15.87 9.24 0.39
C ALA A 525 15.42 7.77 0.36
N THR A 526 15.95 6.97 -0.56
CA THR A 526 15.64 5.53 -0.65
C THR A 526 16.10 4.77 0.60
N LEU A 527 17.29 5.05 1.14
CA LEU A 527 17.77 4.44 2.38
C LEU A 527 16.88 4.80 3.58
N ILE A 528 16.42 6.05 3.66
CA ILE A 528 15.49 6.50 4.71
C ILE A 528 14.14 5.80 4.54
N MET A 529 13.58 5.76 3.32
CA MET A 529 12.33 5.03 3.05
C MET A 529 12.46 3.54 3.40
N THR A 530 13.60 2.90 3.09
CA THR A 530 13.87 1.50 3.48
C THR A 530 13.84 1.33 5.00
N LEU A 531 14.44 2.27 5.76
CA LEU A 531 14.40 2.25 7.22
C LEU A 531 12.96 2.34 7.74
N PHE A 532 12.15 3.28 7.21
CA PHE A 532 10.76 3.42 7.63
C PHE A 532 9.93 2.20 7.24
N PHE A 533 10.09 1.69 6.04
CA PHE A 533 9.36 0.51 5.57
C PHE A 533 9.67 -0.74 6.40
N ARG A 534 10.95 -0.98 6.76
CA ARG A 534 11.38 -2.19 7.49
C ARG A 534 11.22 -2.10 9.00
N HIS A 535 11.36 -0.91 9.59
CA HIS A 535 11.43 -0.76 11.05
C HIS A 535 10.41 0.21 11.65
N MET A 536 9.69 0.97 10.83
CA MET A 536 8.72 1.98 11.28
C MET A 536 7.50 2.05 10.34
N LYS A 537 7.03 0.87 9.87
CA LYS A 537 5.96 0.77 8.88
C LYS A 537 4.69 1.49 9.31
N SER A 538 4.34 1.43 10.60
CA SER A 538 3.19 2.13 11.17
C SER A 538 3.24 3.65 11.00
N VAL A 539 4.43 4.27 10.90
CA VAL A 539 4.57 5.70 10.59
C VAL A 539 4.08 6.01 9.18
N ILE A 540 4.35 5.12 8.22
CA ILE A 540 3.86 5.25 6.84
C ILE A 540 2.35 5.01 6.79
N GLU A 541 1.87 3.98 7.48
CA GLU A 541 0.44 3.60 7.53
C GLU A 541 -0.43 4.69 8.17
N GLN A 542 0.12 5.45 9.13
CA GLN A 542 -0.52 6.63 9.70
C GLN A 542 -0.43 7.89 8.82
N GLY A 543 0.26 7.80 7.67
CA GLY A 543 0.41 8.90 6.74
C GLY A 543 1.35 10.02 7.21
N TYR A 544 2.29 9.73 8.10
CA TYR A 544 3.18 10.75 8.68
C TYR A 544 4.47 10.97 7.89
N LEU A 545 4.79 10.14 6.89
CA LEU A 545 6.03 10.25 6.10
C LEU A 545 5.79 11.00 4.79
N TYR A 546 6.65 11.99 4.50
CA TYR A 546 6.60 12.82 3.31
C TYR A 546 7.97 12.99 2.66
N ILE A 547 7.98 13.31 1.38
CA ILE A 547 9.17 13.71 0.62
C ILE A 547 8.95 15.15 0.14
N ALA A 548 9.89 16.06 0.47
CA ALA A 548 9.89 17.40 -0.05
C ALA A 548 10.34 17.41 -1.52
N THR A 549 9.69 18.25 -2.32
CA THR A 549 10.03 18.45 -3.71
C THR A 549 10.48 19.91 -3.93
N PRO A 550 11.78 20.20 -3.77
CA PRO A 550 12.31 21.55 -4.04
C PRO A 550 12.26 21.85 -5.54
N PRO A 551 12.26 23.14 -5.94
CA PRO A 551 12.36 23.52 -7.34
C PRO A 551 13.74 23.21 -7.91
N LEU A 552 13.79 22.85 -9.19
CA LEU A 552 15.04 22.57 -9.90
C LEU A 552 15.66 23.83 -10.51
N TYR A 553 14.84 24.84 -10.83
CA TYR A 553 15.30 26.03 -11.52
C TYR A 553 14.75 27.32 -10.89
N LEU A 554 15.53 28.37 -10.95
CA LEU A 554 15.11 29.76 -10.74
C LEU A 554 15.32 30.53 -12.04
N VAL A 555 14.26 31.08 -12.60
CA VAL A 555 14.27 31.93 -13.81
C VAL A 555 14.03 33.36 -13.42
N LYS A 556 14.93 34.28 -13.85
CA LYS A 556 14.83 35.71 -13.57
C LYS A 556 14.79 36.52 -14.86
N LYS A 557 13.91 37.56 -14.87
CA LYS A 557 13.87 38.59 -15.91
C LYS A 557 13.79 39.97 -15.24
N GLY A 558 14.91 40.65 -15.18
CA GLY A 558 15.00 41.95 -14.49
C GLY A 558 14.73 41.79 -12.96
N LYS A 559 13.60 42.33 -12.49
CA LYS A 559 13.18 42.21 -11.07
C LYS A 559 12.22 41.05 -10.80
N GLU A 560 11.68 40.46 -11.84
CA GLU A 560 10.76 39.34 -11.73
C GLU A 560 11.54 38.03 -11.61
N GLN A 561 11.07 37.12 -10.76
CA GLN A 561 11.65 35.80 -10.58
C GLN A 561 10.55 34.75 -10.39
N ARG A 562 10.77 33.55 -10.94
CA ARG A 562 9.90 32.38 -10.74
C ARG A 562 10.72 31.13 -10.58
N TYR A 563 10.23 30.25 -9.71
CA TYR A 563 10.78 28.89 -9.54
C TYR A 563 10.06 27.92 -10.46
N CYS A 564 10.79 26.90 -10.93
CA CYS A 564 10.27 25.81 -11.75
C CYS A 564 10.68 24.48 -11.15
N TRP A 565 9.74 23.55 -11.08
CA TRP A 565 9.95 22.22 -10.50
C TRP A 565 10.35 21.17 -11.54
N ASN A 566 10.12 21.45 -12.82
CA ASN A 566 10.45 20.55 -13.92
C ASN A 566 10.90 21.31 -15.15
N GLU A 567 11.40 20.58 -16.15
CA GLU A 567 11.89 21.13 -17.41
C GLU A 567 10.78 21.78 -18.24
N GLU A 568 9.57 21.24 -18.21
CA GLU A 568 8.43 21.79 -18.96
C GLU A 568 8.07 23.19 -18.46
N GLU A 569 8.02 23.40 -17.15
CA GLU A 569 7.78 24.73 -16.57
C GLU A 569 8.88 25.72 -16.95
N ARG A 570 10.14 25.27 -16.95
CA ARG A 570 11.27 26.07 -17.40
C ARG A 570 11.09 26.51 -18.85
N LEU A 571 10.78 25.55 -19.74
CA LEU A 571 10.58 25.83 -21.16
C LEU A 571 9.38 26.75 -21.42
N ARG A 572 8.27 26.57 -20.68
CA ARG A 572 7.12 27.49 -20.74
C ARG A 572 7.51 28.91 -20.37
N LEU A 573 8.29 29.09 -19.28
CA LEU A 573 8.75 30.42 -18.88
C LEU A 573 9.74 31.04 -19.87
N ILE A 574 10.61 30.24 -20.49
CA ILE A 574 11.48 30.72 -21.58
C ILE A 574 10.65 31.22 -22.75
N GLN A 575 9.58 30.53 -23.10
CA GLN A 575 8.68 30.97 -24.16
C GLN A 575 7.91 32.23 -23.77
N GLU A 576 7.34 32.26 -22.55
CA GLU A 576 6.53 33.38 -22.03
C GLU A 576 7.36 34.66 -21.82
N TRP A 577 8.50 34.54 -21.15
CA TRP A 577 9.30 35.70 -20.75
C TRP A 577 10.42 36.03 -21.75
N GLY A 578 11.01 35.01 -22.38
CA GLY A 578 12.16 35.16 -23.27
C GLY A 578 11.82 35.18 -24.76
N GLY A 579 10.54 34.97 -25.15
CA GLY A 579 10.15 34.81 -26.54
C GLY A 579 10.90 33.66 -27.23
N GLY A 580 11.17 32.57 -26.48
CA GLY A 580 11.93 31.40 -26.95
C GLY A 580 13.46 31.57 -26.91
N LYS A 581 13.98 32.69 -26.39
CA LYS A 581 15.42 32.94 -26.28
C LYS A 581 15.88 32.82 -24.83
N GLU A 582 16.56 31.75 -24.50
CA GLU A 582 17.11 31.50 -23.17
C GLU A 582 18.14 32.56 -22.74
N SER A 583 18.94 33.06 -23.70
CA SER A 583 19.98 34.08 -23.47
C SER A 583 19.43 35.44 -22.96
N SER A 584 18.12 35.66 -23.02
CA SER A 584 17.46 36.87 -22.52
C SER A 584 17.08 36.79 -21.04
N LEU A 585 17.25 35.62 -20.41
CA LEU A 585 16.86 35.32 -19.05
C LEU A 585 18.07 34.88 -18.24
N HIS A 586 18.05 35.12 -16.94
CA HIS A 586 19.02 34.53 -16.02
C HIS A 586 18.41 33.26 -15.42
N ILE A 587 18.93 32.09 -15.80
CA ILE A 587 18.46 30.80 -15.32
C ILE A 587 19.52 30.20 -14.41
N GLN A 588 19.13 29.93 -13.17
CA GLN A 588 19.96 29.20 -12.21
C GLN A 588 19.35 27.82 -11.98
N ARG A 589 20.17 26.79 -12.16
CA ARG A 589 19.80 25.41 -11.81
C ARG A 589 20.31 25.10 -10.41
N TYR A 590 19.45 24.53 -9.58
CA TYR A 590 19.82 24.03 -8.26
C TYR A 590 20.16 22.55 -8.34
N LYS A 591 21.37 22.17 -7.98
CA LYS A 591 21.82 20.78 -7.87
C LYS A 591 21.68 20.24 -6.45
N GLY A 592 21.75 21.12 -5.47
CA GLY A 592 21.61 20.77 -4.06
C GLY A 592 20.93 21.87 -3.25
N LEU A 593 20.30 21.47 -2.16
CA LEU A 593 19.62 22.36 -1.20
C LEU A 593 20.57 23.37 -0.54
N GLY A 594 21.86 23.01 -0.46
CA GLY A 594 22.89 23.90 0.06
C GLY A 594 23.20 25.12 -0.82
N GLU A 595 22.73 25.14 -2.07
CA GLU A 595 22.84 26.27 -2.98
C GLU A 595 21.74 27.33 -2.76
N MET A 596 20.70 26.97 -2.02
CA MET A 596 19.62 27.87 -1.64
C MET A 596 19.97 28.60 -0.34
N ASN A 597 19.74 29.92 -0.34
CA ASN A 597 19.79 30.68 0.91
C ASN A 597 18.57 30.34 1.80
N PRO A 598 18.58 30.71 3.10
CA PRO A 598 17.48 30.34 4.01
C PRO A 598 16.09 30.83 3.56
N GLU A 599 16.01 32.03 2.97
CA GLU A 599 14.75 32.61 2.48
C GLU A 599 14.19 31.83 1.30
N GLN A 600 15.05 31.49 0.32
CA GLN A 600 14.66 30.68 -0.85
C GLN A 600 14.18 29.29 -0.42
N LEU A 601 14.89 28.65 0.52
CA LEU A 601 14.52 27.33 1.02
C LEU A 601 13.17 27.38 1.78
N TRP A 602 12.95 28.46 2.54
CA TRP A 602 11.68 28.71 3.19
C TRP A 602 10.54 28.85 2.19
N GLU A 603 10.65 29.80 1.27
CA GLU A 603 9.58 30.14 0.31
C GLU A 603 9.18 28.96 -0.59
N THR A 604 10.13 28.11 -0.96
CA THR A 604 9.90 27.07 -1.98
C THR A 604 9.64 25.67 -1.43
N THR A 605 10.20 25.38 -0.23
CA THR A 605 10.28 23.98 0.24
C THR A 605 9.77 23.80 1.68
N MET A 606 9.83 24.85 2.52
CA MET A 606 9.50 24.71 3.93
C MET A 606 8.20 25.41 4.34
N ALA A 607 7.85 26.55 3.73
CA ALA A 607 6.62 27.29 4.03
C ALA A 607 5.37 26.46 3.65
N PRO A 608 4.41 26.28 4.56
CA PRO A 608 3.22 25.46 4.29
C PRO A 608 2.41 25.88 3.05
N GLU A 609 2.36 27.18 2.77
CA GLU A 609 1.55 27.74 1.68
C GLU A 609 2.19 27.54 0.29
N GLY A 610 3.53 27.44 0.21
CA GLY A 610 4.25 27.45 -1.08
C GLY A 610 4.91 26.12 -1.47
N ARG A 611 4.99 25.16 -0.55
CA ARG A 611 5.75 23.92 -0.73
C ARG A 611 4.94 22.82 -1.39
N THR A 612 5.66 21.93 -2.07
CA THR A 612 5.10 20.66 -2.58
C THR A 612 5.66 19.50 -1.77
N LEU A 613 4.78 18.74 -1.13
CA LEU A 613 5.11 17.51 -0.40
C LEU A 613 4.42 16.31 -1.05
N ARG A 614 5.16 15.22 -1.25
CA ARG A 614 4.59 13.93 -1.63
C ARG A 614 4.47 13.05 -0.39
N GLN A 615 3.25 12.66 -0.03
CA GLN A 615 3.02 11.69 1.02
C GLN A 615 3.47 10.30 0.56
N VAL A 616 4.16 9.58 1.43
CA VAL A 616 4.58 8.19 1.17
C VAL A 616 3.47 7.27 1.67
N SER A 617 2.94 6.44 0.79
CA SER A 617 1.92 5.42 1.09
C SER A 617 2.39 4.03 0.66
N ILE A 618 1.79 2.99 1.23
CA ILE A 618 1.99 1.60 0.84
C ILE A 618 0.70 1.11 0.19
N GLU A 619 0.61 1.18 -1.12
CA GLU A 619 -0.56 0.72 -1.88
C GLU A 619 -0.64 -0.82 -1.86
N ASN A 620 0.48 -1.49 -2.14
CA ASN A 620 0.61 -2.95 -2.08
C ASN A 620 1.88 -3.34 -1.32
N ALA A 621 1.71 -4.01 -0.17
CA ALA A 621 2.82 -4.35 0.71
C ALA A 621 3.76 -5.41 0.11
N ALA A 622 3.24 -6.37 -0.68
CA ALA A 622 4.04 -7.41 -1.33
C ALA A 622 4.92 -6.83 -2.43
N GLU A 623 4.37 -5.96 -3.26
CA GLU A 623 5.13 -5.28 -4.31
C GLU A 623 6.16 -4.31 -3.74
N ALA A 624 5.80 -3.55 -2.71
CA ALA A 624 6.74 -2.67 -2.01
C ALA A 624 7.90 -3.47 -1.41
N ASP A 625 7.61 -4.61 -0.77
CA ASP A 625 8.64 -5.50 -0.24
C ASP A 625 9.57 -6.03 -1.34
N ARG A 626 9.02 -6.50 -2.45
CA ARG A 626 9.78 -6.96 -3.62
C ARG A 626 10.69 -5.87 -4.18
N ILE A 627 10.18 -4.65 -4.34
CA ILE A 627 10.95 -3.50 -4.87
C ILE A 627 12.09 -3.13 -3.92
N PHE A 628 11.83 -3.00 -2.61
CA PHE A 628 12.89 -2.70 -1.64
C PHE A 628 13.96 -3.80 -1.60
N SER A 629 13.58 -5.07 -1.61
CA SER A 629 14.53 -6.19 -1.65
C SER A 629 15.36 -6.20 -2.94
N MET A 630 14.74 -5.95 -4.08
CA MET A 630 15.43 -5.88 -5.38
C MET A 630 16.39 -4.70 -5.45
N LEU A 631 15.96 -3.50 -5.05
CA LEU A 631 16.78 -2.28 -5.15
C LEU A 631 17.88 -2.23 -4.09
N MET A 632 17.58 -2.64 -2.86
CA MET A 632 18.42 -2.44 -1.68
C MET A 632 19.05 -3.73 -1.15
N GLY A 633 18.63 -4.91 -1.62
CA GLY A 633 19.15 -6.22 -1.24
C GLY A 633 20.54 -6.52 -1.82
N ASP A 634 21.08 -7.71 -1.52
CA ASP A 634 22.42 -8.11 -1.93
C ASP A 634 22.49 -8.59 -3.39
N ASP A 635 21.38 -9.09 -3.93
CA ASP A 635 21.33 -9.66 -5.27
C ASP A 635 21.45 -8.57 -6.36
N VAL A 636 22.46 -8.68 -7.21
CA VAL A 636 22.77 -7.68 -8.24
C VAL A 636 21.99 -7.90 -9.55
N PRO A 637 21.84 -9.15 -10.07
CA PRO A 637 21.19 -9.39 -11.35
C PRO A 637 19.78 -8.83 -11.48
N PRO A 638 18.85 -9.03 -10.52
CA PRO A 638 17.51 -8.47 -10.60
C PRO A 638 17.50 -6.94 -10.63
N ARG A 639 18.38 -6.31 -9.85
CA ARG A 639 18.55 -4.84 -9.84
C ARG A 639 19.03 -4.32 -11.17
N ARG A 640 20.03 -4.99 -11.79
CA ARG A 640 20.53 -4.63 -13.11
C ARG A 640 19.43 -4.72 -14.16
N GLN A 641 18.69 -5.81 -14.18
CA GLN A 641 17.58 -6.01 -15.11
C GLN A 641 16.50 -4.93 -14.95
N PHE A 642 16.14 -4.58 -13.72
CA PHE A 642 15.19 -3.49 -13.45
C PHE A 642 15.69 -2.15 -13.99
N ILE A 643 16.97 -1.81 -13.78
CA ILE A 643 17.57 -0.58 -14.30
C ILE A 643 17.55 -0.56 -15.83
N GLU A 644 17.92 -1.66 -16.49
CA GLU A 644 17.91 -1.79 -17.94
C GLU A 644 16.50 -1.63 -18.53
N GLN A 645 15.49 -2.24 -17.91
CA GLN A 645 14.09 -2.16 -18.34
C GLN A 645 13.47 -0.77 -18.16
N ASN A 646 13.91 -0.01 -17.15
CA ASN A 646 13.36 1.29 -16.80
C ASN A 646 14.28 2.46 -17.19
N ALA A 647 15.36 2.21 -17.91
CA ALA A 647 16.36 3.23 -18.29
C ALA A 647 15.75 4.38 -19.12
N THR A 648 14.72 4.10 -19.93
CA THR A 648 14.02 5.09 -20.75
C THR A 648 13.23 6.11 -19.96
N TYR A 649 12.84 5.76 -18.72
CA TYR A 649 12.09 6.66 -17.81
C TYR A 649 13.00 7.49 -16.93
N ALA A 650 14.30 7.20 -16.92
CA ALA A 650 15.26 7.91 -16.09
C ALA A 650 15.67 9.22 -16.75
N THR A 651 15.37 10.35 -16.12
CA THR A 651 15.97 11.64 -16.44
C THR A 651 17.37 11.67 -15.85
N ILE A 652 18.37 11.25 -16.64
CA ILE A 652 19.76 11.26 -16.22
C ILE A 652 20.37 12.61 -16.58
N ASP A 653 20.96 13.24 -15.58
CA ASP A 653 21.75 14.45 -15.76
C ASP A 653 23.16 14.04 -16.25
N THR A 654 23.42 14.18 -17.55
CA THR A 654 24.73 13.92 -18.18
C THR A 654 25.55 15.19 -18.28
#